data_3f9b8396510cd4a51838994676650ed4
#
_entry.id   3f9b8396510cd4a51838994676650ed4
#
_cell.length_a   1.000
_cell.length_b   1.000
_cell.length_c   1.000
_cell.angle_alpha   90.00
_cell.angle_beta   90.00
_cell.angle_gamma   90.00
#
_symmetry.space_group_name_H-M   'P 1'
#
loop_
_entity.id
_entity.type
_entity.pdbx_description
1 polymer ?
#
loop_
_entity_poly.entity_id
_entity_poly.type
_entity_poly.pdbx_seq_one_letter_code
_entity_poly.pdbx_strand_id
1 'polypeptide(L)'
;MSTAVSRRSRVRAFLLWAAPVTWLGCGGGGGTDVVLPSLSVTTTTEGVELDPDGYSLLVDGASGQPIGPIATLVIERLDEGQHTLELSGLASNCLAQGENPRTITIRSGATTSSEFAVRCSATSGSIEVSSVTTGEGSDPDGYGVLLDGSDQGTIGMNATTSLSGLTPGSHTVGLTGIAANCQVAEANPQSVTLTGGQSRQVAFSLTCSNPGPSAGTIQVTTSTSGATPDPDGYGVSVDGGPSQPIGANAALALPNMSAGQHSLQLSGVAGNCTVSGSNPRPVSVPAGGSVTAAFAVTCTSPPPGTGTLQITAATTGASLDPDGYAVAVDNAGARPLPINGSISVGNLAPGTHTVGLNGLAANCTVADSPRTVTVTAGQTTAVAFAITCTATGPTTGQVRITANTTGSSRDPDGYSVSVDGGAAQSLEINGSRTISGLGVGSHSVTLSGVATNCTVADGLQRTVAITAGQTTVVAFSVSCTATGGSINLRIERMYLTQSTQTPDGSVPLVQGRDVYVRVFATASGPNSVSPPVRVRFFQNGASTPTQTLIIPAGGGSTPTSVQEGTLGSSWNIRVPAALIQPNSSVLADVDPDNVVAESNEGDNAFPATGTPRAISVRTVPPVAIQFVPIRQAANGLTGTVGNVDDLVDLARRMHPLNEIRTSVHALYTTTTQLPLEVLDGNEAWERVLEEIELMRLIEGTSQHYFGMVRVNYGGGVNGIGYVGVPSAVGSDAPADVGQVVAHELGHNWGRWHSPCGNPGGLDPDEPYPYGGGRIGVYGLDVARERLRPPSDPDIMGYCPNPWISDYTYEKVLAFRSAAASSSSMMAGKQPSMMVWGRIQNGRLVLQPAFQVVTRPSLPQRPGPYTLEATAADGTRLFSLSFDANPVADKENGSRHFAFAVPVDPALAGQVAALRLNGPGAPLAAVAQSRGDLKRGVSTDAVTLRREGDGVTLQWDAAAHPLVVVRDPDTGEVLSLAREGRARIVTAKAQLDLEVSDGVRSYGVRRAISR
;
A
#
# COMPACT_ATOMS: atom_id res chain seq x y z
N MET A 1 27.30 40.31 -7.21
CA MET A 1 26.88 41.45 -6.41
C MET A 1 25.46 41.17 -6.01
N SER A 2 25.31 40.59 -4.84
CA SER A 2 24.88 41.21 -3.59
C SER A 2 23.38 41.51 -3.64
N THR A 3 22.51 41.04 -2.81
CA THR A 3 22.53 40.79 -1.36
C THR A 3 21.36 39.91 -0.95
N ALA A 4 21.65 38.96 -0.07
CA ALA A 4 20.66 38.17 0.65
C ALA A 4 19.97 39.01 1.74
N VAL A 5 18.63 38.88 1.89
CA VAL A 5 17.93 39.37 3.08
C VAL A 5 17.24 38.19 3.78
N SER A 6 17.85 37.83 4.91
CA SER A 6 17.31 36.92 5.92
C SER A 6 16.10 37.55 6.62
N ARG A 7 14.95 36.87 6.61
CA ARG A 7 13.85 37.18 7.54
C ARG A 7 13.78 36.09 8.63
N ARG A 8 14.20 36.44 9.81
CA ARG A 8 13.97 35.68 11.04
C ARG A 8 12.49 35.80 11.42
N SER A 9 11.78 34.71 11.45
CA SER A 9 10.48 34.60 12.10
C SER A 9 10.67 34.46 13.61
N ARG A 10 10.15 35.44 14.36
CA ARG A 10 10.07 35.39 15.82
C ARG A 10 8.81 34.62 16.21
N VAL A 11 8.98 33.47 16.84
CA VAL A 11 7.92 32.81 17.58
C VAL A 11 7.68 33.59 18.88
N ARG A 12 6.49 34.12 19.05
CA ARG A 12 6.04 34.73 20.34
C ARG A 12 5.51 33.58 21.22
N ALA A 13 6.19 33.39 22.34
CA ALA A 13 5.68 32.59 23.43
C ALA A 13 4.53 33.36 24.13
N PHE A 14 3.35 32.73 24.22
CA PHE A 14 2.24 33.18 25.03
C PHE A 14 2.45 32.69 26.46
N LEU A 15 2.76 33.61 27.34
CA LEU A 15 2.69 33.41 28.80
C LEU A 15 1.23 33.50 29.23
N LEU A 16 0.67 32.40 29.70
CA LEU A 16 -0.62 32.39 30.40
C LEU A 16 -0.38 32.84 31.85
N TRP A 17 -0.89 34.03 32.17
CA TRP A 17 -1.04 34.52 33.54
C TRP A 17 -2.23 33.80 34.19
N ALA A 18 -1.96 33.03 35.25
CA ALA A 18 -3.00 32.58 36.17
C ALA A 18 -3.18 33.66 37.26
N ALA A 19 -4.35 34.24 37.28
CA ALA A 19 -4.74 35.16 38.39
C ALA A 19 -5.19 34.35 39.62
N PRO A 20 -4.83 34.76 40.86
CA PRO A 20 -5.30 34.09 42.05
C PRO A 20 -6.73 34.52 42.39
N VAL A 21 -7.59 33.54 42.60
CA VAL A 21 -8.91 33.73 43.23
C VAL A 21 -8.71 33.84 44.72
N THR A 22 -8.93 35.02 45.29
CA THR A 22 -8.98 35.27 46.75
C THR A 22 -10.31 34.78 47.29
N TRP A 23 -10.28 33.78 48.15
CA TRP A 23 -11.37 33.49 49.09
C TRP A 23 -11.15 34.19 50.44
N LEU A 24 -12.03 35.06 50.78
CA LEU A 24 -12.17 35.58 52.16
C LEU A 24 -13.08 34.62 52.94
N GLY A 25 -12.51 34.03 53.97
CA GLY A 25 -13.27 33.31 54.98
C GLY A 25 -12.53 33.44 56.32
N CYS A 26 -13.11 34.13 57.28
CA CYS A 26 -12.60 34.34 58.67
C CYS A 26 -12.56 33.04 59.46
N GLY A 27 -11.49 32.90 60.30
CA GLY A 27 -11.57 32.13 61.54
C GLY A 27 -10.27 31.41 61.95
N GLY A 28 -9.43 32.04 62.70
CA GLY A 28 -8.68 31.67 63.87
C GLY A 28 -7.88 30.34 63.91
N GLY A 29 -6.56 30.44 64.08
CA GLY A 29 -5.71 29.40 64.59
C GLY A 29 -4.34 29.42 63.94
N GLY A 30 -3.32 29.98 64.63
CA GLY A 30 -1.95 30.07 64.16
C GLY A 30 -1.31 28.70 64.02
N GLY A 31 -0.94 28.31 62.82
CA GLY A 31 0.03 27.33 62.48
C GLY A 31 0.86 27.91 61.32
N THR A 32 2.13 28.13 61.58
CA THR A 32 3.09 28.46 60.54
C THR A 32 3.17 27.25 59.60
N ASP A 33 2.58 27.33 58.43
CA ASP A 33 2.87 26.35 57.34
C ASP A 33 4.37 26.41 57.05
N VAL A 34 5.08 25.43 57.55
CA VAL A 34 6.49 25.20 57.18
C VAL A 34 6.47 24.71 55.76
N VAL A 35 6.73 25.60 54.79
CA VAL A 35 6.99 25.18 53.40
C VAL A 35 8.24 24.33 53.43
N LEU A 36 8.07 23.03 53.21
CA LEU A 36 9.20 22.08 53.15
C LEU A 36 10.04 22.36 51.90
N PRO A 37 11.37 22.27 52.01
CA PRO A 37 12.23 22.44 50.85
C PRO A 37 11.94 21.37 49.79
N SER A 38 11.83 21.74 48.56
CA SER A 38 11.56 20.83 47.44
C SER A 38 12.47 21.12 46.24
N LEU A 39 12.71 20.09 45.45
CA LEU A 39 13.46 20.15 44.19
C LEU A 39 12.55 19.83 43.02
N SER A 40 12.53 20.68 42.02
CA SER A 40 11.84 20.45 40.73
C SER A 40 12.89 20.25 39.65
N VAL A 41 12.95 19.05 39.11
CA VAL A 41 13.86 18.73 38.00
C VAL A 41 13.04 18.54 36.75
N THR A 42 13.42 19.23 35.66
CA THR A 42 12.78 19.14 34.36
C THR A 42 13.78 18.56 33.35
N THR A 43 13.34 17.64 32.56
CA THR A 43 14.07 17.11 31.41
C THR A 43 13.45 17.68 30.14
N THR A 44 14.28 18.13 29.23
CA THR A 44 13.90 18.56 27.86
C THR A 44 14.74 17.81 26.86
N THR A 45 14.13 16.97 26.06
CA THR A 45 14.84 16.17 25.06
C THR A 45 14.48 16.62 23.66
N GLU A 46 15.52 16.92 22.88
CA GLU A 46 15.40 17.35 21.48
C GLU A 46 16.14 16.37 20.56
N GLY A 47 15.68 16.29 19.31
CA GLY A 47 16.30 15.47 18.28
C GLY A 47 15.33 14.50 17.65
N VAL A 48 15.87 13.50 16.98
CA VAL A 48 15.13 12.38 16.36
C VAL A 48 15.56 11.09 17.04
N GLU A 49 14.70 10.09 17.08
CA GLU A 49 14.93 8.84 17.83
C GLU A 49 15.19 9.12 19.32
N LEU A 50 14.22 9.78 19.95
CA LEU A 50 14.26 10.08 21.37
C LEU A 50 14.34 8.80 22.19
N ASP A 51 14.91 8.90 23.38
CA ASP A 51 15.03 7.79 24.32
C ASP A 51 13.64 7.31 24.79
N PRO A 52 13.17 6.10 24.42
CA PRO A 52 11.77 5.72 24.62
C PRO A 52 11.45 5.28 26.06
N ASP A 53 12.44 4.84 26.80
CA ASP A 53 12.31 4.38 28.19
C ASP A 53 12.61 5.49 29.20
N GLY A 54 13.05 6.67 28.73
CA GLY A 54 13.33 7.85 29.54
C GLY A 54 14.59 7.69 30.37
N TYR A 55 14.65 8.45 31.48
CA TYR A 55 15.86 8.59 32.26
C TYR A 55 15.62 8.23 33.72
N SER A 56 16.70 8.09 34.46
CA SER A 56 16.70 7.90 35.89
C SER A 56 17.47 9.04 36.55
N LEU A 57 16.78 9.83 37.41
CA LEU A 57 17.38 10.90 38.17
C LEU A 57 17.89 10.36 39.51
N LEU A 58 19.18 10.51 39.77
CA LEU A 58 19.82 10.21 41.02
C LEU A 58 20.08 11.49 41.79
N VAL A 59 19.78 11.49 43.10
CA VAL A 59 20.12 12.56 44.04
C VAL A 59 21.08 11.96 45.05
N ASP A 60 22.27 12.54 45.20
CA ASP A 60 23.36 12.12 46.09
C ASP A 60 23.74 10.63 45.92
N GLY A 61 23.60 10.09 44.73
CA GLY A 61 23.90 8.70 44.44
C GLY A 61 22.86 7.71 45.00
N ALA A 62 21.70 8.17 45.47
CA ALA A 62 20.59 7.31 45.89
C ALA A 62 19.95 6.57 44.70
N SER A 63 19.07 5.61 45.00
CA SER A 63 18.34 4.86 43.94
C SER A 63 17.60 5.82 42.98
N GLY A 64 17.84 5.69 41.69
CA GLY A 64 17.30 6.60 40.66
C GLY A 64 15.79 6.62 40.63
N GLN A 65 15.22 7.81 40.45
CA GLN A 65 13.78 7.99 40.25
C GLN A 65 13.52 8.18 38.74
N PRO A 66 12.54 7.48 38.16
CA PRO A 66 12.28 7.59 36.73
C PRO A 66 11.75 8.99 36.37
N ILE A 67 12.26 9.54 35.27
CA ILE A 67 11.82 10.80 34.68
C ILE A 67 11.75 10.63 33.16
N GLY A 68 10.63 11.03 32.58
CA GLY A 68 10.43 10.92 31.12
C GLY A 68 11.35 11.85 30.33
N PRO A 69 11.42 11.67 28.99
CA PRO A 69 12.29 12.49 28.12
C PRO A 69 11.90 13.98 28.13
N ILE A 70 10.63 14.27 28.31
CA ILE A 70 10.07 15.64 28.47
C ILE A 70 9.12 15.61 29.63
N ALA A 71 9.66 15.78 30.83
CA ALA A 71 8.90 15.66 32.09
C ALA A 71 9.47 16.53 33.19
N THR A 72 8.66 16.75 34.22
CA THR A 72 9.11 17.41 35.45
C THR A 72 8.85 16.49 36.64
N LEU A 73 9.86 16.23 37.42
CA LEU A 73 9.82 15.47 38.68
C LEU A 73 10.01 16.41 39.86
N VAL A 74 9.11 16.34 40.83
CA VAL A 74 9.21 17.11 42.07
C VAL A 74 9.57 16.16 43.19
N ILE A 75 10.66 16.45 43.87
CA ILE A 75 11.14 15.72 45.06
C ILE A 75 10.94 16.61 46.26
N GLU A 76 10.08 16.18 47.17
CA GLU A 76 9.78 16.87 48.41
C GLU A 76 10.66 16.37 49.57
N ARG A 77 10.94 17.22 50.57
CA ARG A 77 11.64 16.87 51.84
C ARG A 77 13.11 16.51 51.64
N LEU A 78 13.82 17.22 50.77
CA LEU A 78 15.28 17.18 50.76
C LEU A 78 15.86 18.04 51.89
N ASP A 79 16.97 17.60 52.46
CA ASP A 79 17.67 18.34 53.50
C ASP A 79 18.24 19.63 52.92
N GLU A 80 18.43 20.66 53.77
CA GLU A 80 19.09 21.91 53.34
C GLU A 80 20.58 21.62 53.09
N GLY A 81 21.12 22.14 51.97
CA GLY A 81 22.53 21.99 51.69
C GLY A 81 22.80 21.77 50.23
N GLN A 82 23.99 21.31 49.93
CA GLN A 82 24.44 20.94 48.59
C GLN A 82 24.03 19.49 48.30
N HIS A 83 23.39 19.30 47.18
CA HIS A 83 23.04 18.00 46.65
C HIS A 83 23.60 17.81 45.23
N THR A 84 23.95 16.58 44.88
CA THR A 84 24.42 16.22 43.57
C THR A 84 23.27 15.57 42.77
N LEU A 85 22.99 16.09 41.59
CA LEU A 85 22.02 15.53 40.64
C LEU A 85 22.74 14.86 39.49
N GLU A 86 22.40 13.62 39.19
CA GLU A 86 22.88 12.88 38.05
C GLU A 86 21.72 12.31 37.25
N LEU A 87 21.72 12.59 35.94
CA LEU A 87 20.78 11.97 34.98
C LEU A 87 21.47 10.77 34.35
N SER A 88 20.94 9.58 34.58
CA SER A 88 21.46 8.31 34.05
C SER A 88 20.41 7.61 33.19
N GLY A 89 20.77 6.51 32.52
CA GLY A 89 19.87 5.78 31.65
C GLY A 89 19.73 6.39 30.26
N LEU A 90 20.61 7.32 29.83
CA LEU A 90 20.56 7.90 28.49
C LEU A 90 20.88 6.82 27.43
N ALA A 91 20.06 6.71 26.41
CA ALA A 91 20.33 5.89 25.25
C ALA A 91 21.67 6.31 24.57
N SER A 92 22.33 5.38 23.91
CA SER A 92 23.70 5.61 23.36
C SER A 92 23.77 6.71 22.29
N ASN A 93 22.62 7.07 21.70
CA ASN A 93 22.48 8.18 20.75
C ASN A 93 22.06 9.50 21.39
N CYS A 94 21.89 9.54 22.71
CA CYS A 94 21.44 10.70 23.46
C CYS A 94 22.56 11.20 24.39
N LEU A 95 22.72 12.50 24.48
CA LEU A 95 23.75 13.15 25.31
C LEU A 95 23.14 14.29 26.12
N ALA A 96 23.34 14.26 27.43
CA ALA A 96 22.98 15.38 28.27
C ALA A 96 23.86 16.60 27.97
N GLN A 97 23.22 17.74 27.80
CA GLN A 97 23.91 19.01 27.53
C GLN A 97 24.30 19.69 28.83
N GLY A 98 25.55 20.07 28.97
CA GLY A 98 26.11 20.70 30.17
C GLY A 98 26.61 19.69 31.22
N GLU A 99 26.73 20.15 32.49
CA GLU A 99 27.26 19.30 33.57
C GLU A 99 26.27 18.20 33.95
N ASN A 100 26.72 16.96 33.93
CA ASN A 100 26.03 15.78 34.46
C ASN A 100 27.07 14.79 34.96
N PRO A 101 27.20 14.56 36.29
CA PRO A 101 26.39 15.14 37.39
C PRO A 101 26.63 16.62 37.65
N ARG A 102 25.68 17.29 38.29
CA ARG A 102 25.73 18.70 38.69
C ARG A 102 25.37 18.92 40.18
N THR A 103 25.94 19.94 40.79
CA THR A 103 25.66 20.29 42.18
C THR A 103 24.62 21.41 42.26
N ILE A 104 23.60 21.24 43.09
CA ILE A 104 22.59 22.27 43.43
C ILE A 104 22.58 22.57 44.93
N THR A 105 21.99 23.69 45.30
CA THR A 105 21.85 24.06 46.74
C THR A 105 20.36 24.17 47.07
N ILE A 106 19.89 23.32 47.97
CA ILE A 106 18.52 23.34 48.49
C ILE A 106 18.47 24.32 49.69
N ARG A 107 17.46 25.22 49.68
CA ARG A 107 17.24 26.22 50.70
C ARG A 107 15.88 26.00 51.39
N SER A 108 15.82 26.29 52.68
CA SER A 108 14.62 26.18 53.50
C SER A 108 13.49 27.07 52.92
N GLY A 109 12.30 26.52 52.86
CA GLY A 109 11.12 27.29 52.45
C GLY A 109 11.05 27.66 50.95
N ALA A 110 11.86 27.04 50.10
CA ALA A 110 11.88 27.31 48.65
C ALA A 110 11.92 26.06 47.82
N THR A 111 11.32 26.12 46.62
CA THR A 111 11.52 25.08 45.58
C THR A 111 12.73 25.47 44.74
N THR A 112 13.72 24.58 44.69
CA THR A 112 14.89 24.74 43.81
C THR A 112 14.57 24.07 42.47
N SER A 113 14.88 24.72 41.34
CA SER A 113 14.64 24.17 39.99
C SER A 113 15.96 23.83 39.33
N SER A 114 16.03 22.70 38.65
CA SER A 114 17.13 22.29 37.81
C SER A 114 16.60 21.70 36.49
N GLU A 115 17.27 21.97 35.37
CA GLU A 115 16.86 21.46 34.06
C GLU A 115 17.97 20.66 33.44
N PHE A 116 17.67 19.46 32.91
CA PHE A 116 18.54 18.67 32.06
C PHE A 116 18.04 18.74 30.62
N ALA A 117 18.79 19.40 29.76
CA ALA A 117 18.58 19.33 28.32
C ALA A 117 19.33 18.11 27.76
N VAL A 118 18.65 17.27 27.02
CA VAL A 118 19.21 16.08 26.37
C VAL A 118 19.05 16.24 24.87
N ARG A 119 20.05 15.86 24.10
CA ARG A 119 20.01 15.87 22.65
C ARG A 119 20.29 14.49 22.10
N CYS A 120 19.35 13.97 21.31
CA CYS A 120 19.44 12.67 20.64
C CYS A 120 19.73 12.85 19.15
N SER A 121 20.62 12.04 18.60
CA SER A 121 20.96 12.02 17.17
C SER A 121 20.38 10.74 16.52
N ALA A 122 20.13 10.82 15.22
CA ALA A 122 19.61 9.65 14.50
C ALA A 122 20.66 8.54 14.43
N THR A 123 20.26 7.32 14.72
CA THR A 123 21.08 6.11 14.62
C THR A 123 20.93 5.40 13.28
N SER A 124 19.84 5.69 12.54
CA SER A 124 19.54 5.08 11.26
C SER A 124 19.38 6.13 10.15
N GLY A 125 19.48 5.71 8.91
CA GLY A 125 19.22 6.50 7.71
C GLY A 125 18.20 5.83 6.80
N SER A 126 17.94 6.42 5.63
CA SER A 126 17.06 5.83 4.60
C SER A 126 17.65 5.97 3.20
N ILE A 127 17.26 5.06 2.31
CA ILE A 127 17.56 5.14 0.87
C ILE A 127 16.23 5.20 0.13
N GLU A 128 16.05 6.23 -0.69
CA GLU A 128 14.92 6.35 -1.60
C GLU A 128 15.35 5.81 -2.96
N VAL A 129 14.74 4.70 -3.38
CA VAL A 129 15.03 4.05 -4.66
C VAL A 129 13.97 4.46 -5.66
N SER A 130 14.38 4.97 -6.81
CA SER A 130 13.46 5.35 -7.89
C SER A 130 13.81 4.64 -9.19
N SER A 131 12.78 4.27 -9.94
CA SER A 131 12.89 3.73 -11.29
C SER A 131 12.18 4.65 -12.27
N VAL A 132 12.81 4.90 -13.41
CA VAL A 132 12.23 5.64 -14.53
C VAL A 132 12.40 4.79 -15.78
N THR A 133 11.28 4.33 -16.34
CA THR A 133 11.29 3.50 -17.54
C THR A 133 10.77 4.31 -18.72
N THR A 134 11.56 4.31 -19.79
CA THR A 134 11.29 5.03 -21.03
C THR A 134 11.34 4.09 -22.22
N GLY A 135 10.89 4.53 -23.39
CA GLY A 135 10.88 3.75 -24.62
C GLY A 135 9.47 3.31 -25.03
N GLU A 136 9.37 2.60 -26.16
CA GLU A 136 8.10 2.11 -26.70
C GLU A 136 7.67 0.75 -26.13
N GLY A 137 8.55 0.07 -25.38
CA GLY A 137 8.29 -1.18 -24.66
C GLY A 137 7.94 -0.92 -23.19
N SER A 138 7.51 -1.98 -22.51
CA SER A 138 7.21 -1.96 -21.08
C SER A 138 7.70 -3.24 -20.39
N ASP A 139 7.85 -3.16 -19.09
CA ASP A 139 8.10 -4.28 -18.19
C ASP A 139 6.92 -4.32 -17.19
N PRO A 140 5.82 -5.04 -17.52
CA PRO A 140 4.53 -4.86 -16.84
C PRO A 140 4.49 -5.41 -15.42
N ASP A 141 5.42 -6.27 -15.02
CA ASP A 141 5.55 -6.82 -13.66
C ASP A 141 6.51 -6.00 -12.78
N GLY A 142 7.18 -4.97 -13.36
CA GLY A 142 8.08 -4.08 -12.64
C GLY A 142 9.40 -4.76 -12.24
N TYR A 143 10.05 -4.24 -11.20
CA TYR A 143 11.40 -4.66 -10.81
C TYR A 143 11.45 -5.10 -9.36
N GLY A 144 12.25 -6.10 -9.03
CA GLY A 144 12.62 -6.43 -7.66
C GLY A 144 13.73 -5.49 -7.16
N VAL A 145 13.65 -5.02 -5.93
CA VAL A 145 14.68 -4.18 -5.29
C VAL A 145 15.53 -5.01 -4.35
N LEU A 146 16.83 -4.99 -4.55
CA LEU A 146 17.80 -5.63 -3.67
C LEU A 146 18.54 -4.57 -2.84
N LEU A 147 18.67 -4.81 -1.54
CA LEU A 147 19.57 -4.08 -0.65
C LEU A 147 20.60 -5.05 -0.09
N ASP A 148 21.89 -4.76 -0.32
CA ASP A 148 23.00 -5.62 0.09
C ASP A 148 22.80 -7.09 -0.33
N GLY A 149 22.20 -7.30 -1.51
CA GLY A 149 21.88 -8.60 -2.06
C GLY A 149 20.61 -9.27 -1.52
N SER A 150 19.93 -8.65 -0.55
CA SER A 150 18.67 -9.16 0.02
C SER A 150 17.46 -8.50 -0.63
N ASP A 151 16.45 -9.28 -0.97
CA ASP A 151 15.19 -8.79 -1.58
C ASP A 151 14.40 -7.91 -0.60
N GLN A 152 14.00 -6.71 -1.06
CA GLN A 152 13.22 -5.72 -0.31
C GLN A 152 11.81 -5.52 -0.90
N GLY A 153 11.41 -6.35 -1.84
CA GLY A 153 10.13 -6.26 -2.54
C GLY A 153 10.25 -5.65 -3.94
N THR A 154 9.13 -5.24 -4.49
CA THR A 154 9.05 -4.78 -5.90
C THR A 154 8.84 -3.28 -6.01
N ILE A 155 9.37 -2.69 -7.09
CA ILE A 155 9.13 -1.31 -7.51
C ILE A 155 8.54 -1.29 -8.92
N GLY A 156 7.54 -0.43 -9.17
CA GLY A 156 6.94 -0.29 -10.50
C GLY A 156 7.87 0.42 -11.50
N MET A 157 7.50 0.41 -12.78
CA MET A 157 8.30 0.99 -13.87
C MET A 157 8.66 2.48 -13.70
N ASN A 158 7.77 3.26 -13.11
CA ASN A 158 7.97 4.70 -12.85
C ASN A 158 7.51 4.98 -11.41
N ALA A 159 8.25 4.47 -10.45
CA ALA A 159 7.87 4.50 -9.05
C ALA A 159 9.06 4.81 -8.15
N THR A 160 8.76 5.09 -6.90
CA THR A 160 9.74 5.31 -5.84
C THR A 160 9.37 4.46 -4.64
N THR A 161 10.36 3.87 -4.00
CA THR A 161 10.20 3.14 -2.74
C THR A 161 11.27 3.59 -1.74
N SER A 162 10.95 3.55 -0.45
CA SER A 162 11.85 4.00 0.60
C SER A 162 12.27 2.82 1.48
N LEU A 163 13.57 2.64 1.62
CA LEU A 163 14.21 1.68 2.51
C LEU A 163 14.67 2.43 3.76
N SER A 164 13.99 2.27 4.87
CA SER A 164 14.22 3.02 6.11
C SER A 164 14.83 2.15 7.21
N GLY A 165 15.34 2.78 8.28
CA GLY A 165 15.94 2.07 9.41
C GLY A 165 17.32 1.47 9.11
N LEU A 166 18.03 1.98 8.10
CA LEU A 166 19.31 1.44 7.67
C LEU A 166 20.46 1.97 8.55
N THR A 167 21.40 1.10 8.88
CA THR A 167 22.59 1.48 9.66
C THR A 167 23.50 2.42 8.84
N PRO A 168 24.21 3.37 9.46
CA PRO A 168 25.21 4.16 8.77
C PRO A 168 26.30 3.26 8.20
N GLY A 169 26.70 3.52 6.97
CA GLY A 169 27.71 2.71 6.27
C GLY A 169 27.50 2.69 4.77
N SER A 170 28.21 1.81 4.10
CA SER A 170 28.11 1.60 2.66
C SER A 170 27.11 0.49 2.40
N HIS A 171 26.12 0.79 1.56
CA HIS A 171 25.07 -0.14 1.10
C HIS A 171 25.14 -0.29 -0.42
N THR A 172 24.62 -1.40 -0.91
CA THR A 172 24.44 -1.64 -2.34
C THR A 172 22.96 -1.81 -2.67
N VAL A 173 22.48 -1.07 -3.66
CA VAL A 173 21.10 -1.15 -4.14
C VAL A 173 21.10 -1.65 -5.58
N GLY A 174 20.32 -2.69 -5.86
CA GLY A 174 20.21 -3.26 -7.20
C GLY A 174 18.79 -3.52 -7.63
N LEU A 175 18.55 -3.62 -8.93
CA LEU A 175 17.29 -4.07 -9.52
C LEU A 175 17.42 -5.47 -10.09
N THR A 176 16.36 -6.26 -9.96
CA THR A 176 16.18 -7.60 -10.55
C THR A 176 14.85 -7.68 -11.29
N GLY A 177 14.60 -8.77 -12.00
CA GLY A 177 13.36 -8.95 -12.74
C GLY A 177 13.24 -8.11 -14.01
N ILE A 178 14.34 -7.52 -14.49
CA ILE A 178 14.33 -6.63 -15.66
C ILE A 178 14.07 -7.45 -16.93
N ALA A 179 13.01 -7.12 -17.65
CA ALA A 179 12.65 -7.80 -18.90
C ALA A 179 13.77 -7.70 -19.95
N ALA A 180 13.92 -8.72 -20.78
CA ALA A 180 15.01 -8.81 -21.77
C ALA A 180 14.99 -7.68 -22.83
N ASN A 181 13.88 -7.00 -23.01
CA ASN A 181 13.74 -5.83 -23.89
C ASN A 181 14.09 -4.51 -23.19
N CYS A 182 14.49 -4.54 -21.92
CA CYS A 182 14.83 -3.39 -21.11
C CYS A 182 16.31 -3.38 -20.75
N GLN A 183 16.93 -2.20 -20.76
CA GLN A 183 18.32 -1.99 -20.35
C GLN A 183 18.40 -0.89 -19.29
N VAL A 184 19.19 -1.12 -18.25
CA VAL A 184 19.51 -0.13 -17.21
C VAL A 184 20.69 0.71 -17.68
N ALA A 185 20.58 2.03 -17.56
CA ALA A 185 21.63 2.96 -17.98
C ALA A 185 22.77 3.05 -16.96
N GLU A 186 22.48 2.96 -15.68
CA GLU A 186 23.42 3.05 -14.57
C GLU A 186 24.01 1.69 -14.20
N ALA A 187 25.04 1.70 -13.34
CA ALA A 187 25.54 0.46 -12.75
C ALA A 187 24.44 -0.23 -11.92
N ASN A 188 24.27 -1.51 -12.08
CA ASN A 188 23.33 -2.33 -11.31
C ASN A 188 24.08 -3.54 -10.73
N PRO A 189 24.35 -3.58 -9.40
CA PRO A 189 23.92 -2.65 -8.34
C PRO A 189 24.74 -1.35 -8.26
N GLN A 190 24.14 -0.31 -7.61
CA GLN A 190 24.78 0.96 -7.25
C GLN A 190 25.20 0.95 -5.78
N SER A 191 26.36 1.55 -5.46
CA SER A 191 26.80 1.71 -4.07
C SER A 191 26.45 3.10 -3.54
N VAL A 192 25.93 3.16 -2.31
CA VAL A 192 25.53 4.39 -1.63
C VAL A 192 26.02 4.38 -0.18
N THR A 193 26.56 5.51 0.30
CA THR A 193 26.98 5.62 1.69
C THR A 193 25.98 6.45 2.48
N LEU A 194 25.47 5.88 3.59
CA LEU A 194 24.56 6.52 4.53
C LEU A 194 25.30 7.05 5.75
N THR A 195 24.81 8.18 6.24
CA THR A 195 25.10 8.69 7.58
C THR A 195 23.81 8.78 8.38
N GLY A 196 23.89 8.65 9.70
CA GLY A 196 22.70 8.69 10.56
C GLY A 196 21.85 9.95 10.31
N GLY A 197 20.55 9.75 10.19
CA GLY A 197 19.55 10.79 9.93
C GLY A 197 19.49 11.31 8.50
N GLN A 198 20.27 10.76 7.57
CA GLN A 198 20.21 11.17 6.17
C GLN A 198 19.36 10.23 5.32
N SER A 199 18.65 10.84 4.37
CA SER A 199 18.05 10.13 3.23
C SER A 199 18.94 10.30 2.02
N ARG A 200 19.23 9.20 1.30
CA ARG A 200 19.98 9.18 0.03
C ARG A 200 19.07 8.67 -1.07
N GLN A 201 19.26 9.22 -2.26
CA GLN A 201 18.52 8.77 -3.45
C GLN A 201 19.41 7.89 -4.33
N VAL A 202 18.83 6.80 -4.82
CA VAL A 202 19.40 5.91 -5.83
C VAL A 202 18.37 5.81 -6.95
N ALA A 203 18.75 6.26 -8.14
CA ALA A 203 17.88 6.28 -9.30
C ALA A 203 18.36 5.27 -10.35
N PHE A 204 17.42 4.57 -10.96
CA PHE A 204 17.65 3.69 -12.10
C PHE A 204 16.83 4.18 -13.29
N SER A 205 17.52 4.43 -14.40
CA SER A 205 16.89 4.78 -15.67
C SER A 205 16.92 3.56 -16.58
N LEU A 206 15.74 3.11 -16.99
CA LEU A 206 15.59 1.96 -17.87
C LEU A 206 15.04 2.42 -19.22
N THR A 207 15.55 1.84 -20.28
CA THR A 207 15.00 2.03 -21.61
C THR A 207 14.53 0.69 -22.15
N CYS A 208 13.21 0.59 -22.38
CA CYS A 208 12.59 -0.61 -22.92
C CYS A 208 12.25 -0.38 -24.39
N SER A 209 12.79 -1.23 -25.28
CA SER A 209 12.38 -1.25 -26.65
C SER A 209 11.04 -1.95 -26.80
N ASN A 210 10.22 -1.53 -27.77
CA ASN A 210 9.02 -2.27 -28.10
C ASN A 210 9.42 -3.71 -28.51
N PRO A 211 8.97 -4.76 -27.82
CA PRO A 211 9.09 -6.09 -28.38
C PRO A 211 8.28 -6.06 -29.68
N GLY A 212 8.98 -6.08 -30.82
CA GLY A 212 8.35 -6.13 -32.14
C GLY A 212 7.29 -7.22 -32.13
N PRO A 213 6.25 -7.15 -32.97
CA PRO A 213 5.08 -8.00 -32.86
C PRO A 213 5.48 -9.46 -32.84
N SER A 214 5.29 -10.08 -31.68
CA SER A 214 5.46 -11.48 -31.32
C SER A 214 6.90 -12.05 -31.41
N ALA A 215 7.37 -12.52 -30.26
CA ALA A 215 8.54 -13.39 -30.17
C ALA A 215 8.38 -14.61 -31.10
N GLY A 216 9.44 -14.95 -31.82
CA GLY A 216 9.45 -16.12 -32.69
C GLY A 216 10.04 -17.36 -32.03
N THR A 217 10.18 -18.43 -32.75
CA THR A 217 10.78 -19.68 -32.29
C THR A 217 11.92 -20.10 -33.21
N ILE A 218 13.09 -20.46 -32.65
CA ILE A 218 14.12 -21.13 -33.40
C ILE A 218 13.98 -22.64 -33.21
N GLN A 219 13.77 -23.39 -34.31
CA GLN A 219 13.79 -24.86 -34.30
C GLN A 219 15.20 -25.30 -34.69
N VAL A 220 16.01 -25.74 -33.74
CA VAL A 220 17.32 -26.31 -34.04
C VAL A 220 17.21 -27.79 -34.32
N THR A 221 17.84 -28.23 -35.39
CA THR A 221 17.92 -29.66 -35.73
C THR A 221 19.36 -30.07 -35.94
N THR A 222 19.72 -31.24 -35.46
CA THR A 222 21.01 -31.88 -35.69
C THR A 222 20.79 -33.13 -36.53
N SER A 223 21.69 -33.36 -37.47
CA SER A 223 21.73 -34.58 -38.28
C SER A 223 23.18 -35.03 -38.36
N THR A 224 23.49 -36.16 -37.75
CA THR A 224 24.84 -36.69 -37.69
C THR A 224 24.95 -37.95 -38.57
N SER A 225 25.94 -37.96 -39.43
CA SER A 225 26.22 -39.05 -40.34
C SER A 225 27.69 -39.49 -40.26
N GLY A 226 27.99 -40.69 -40.72
CA GLY A 226 29.38 -41.21 -40.79
C GLY A 226 29.54 -42.52 -39.98
N ALA A 227 30.77 -43.00 -39.91
CA ALA A 227 31.06 -44.36 -39.42
C ALA A 227 31.07 -44.48 -37.89
N THR A 228 31.35 -43.38 -37.16
CA THR A 228 31.32 -43.33 -35.68
C THR A 228 30.70 -42.03 -35.21
N PRO A 229 29.35 -41.98 -35.14
CA PRO A 229 28.63 -40.83 -34.67
C PRO A 229 29.03 -40.45 -33.21
N ASP A 230 28.89 -39.17 -32.87
CA ASP A 230 29.13 -38.62 -31.56
C ASP A 230 28.07 -39.15 -30.57
N PRO A 231 28.46 -39.94 -29.54
CA PRO A 231 27.48 -40.71 -28.77
C PRO A 231 26.81 -39.89 -27.67
N ASP A 232 27.43 -38.80 -27.22
CA ASP A 232 26.93 -37.95 -26.14
C ASP A 232 26.15 -36.73 -26.61
N GLY A 233 26.04 -36.53 -27.97
CA GLY A 233 25.28 -35.44 -28.56
C GLY A 233 26.01 -34.11 -28.46
N TYR A 234 25.24 -33.00 -28.49
CA TYR A 234 25.80 -31.68 -28.62
C TYR A 234 25.15 -30.71 -27.62
N GLY A 235 25.79 -29.55 -27.41
CA GLY A 235 25.19 -28.44 -26.74
C GLY A 235 24.91 -27.31 -27.73
N VAL A 236 23.73 -26.67 -27.61
CA VAL A 236 23.34 -25.48 -28.38
C VAL A 236 23.28 -24.27 -27.49
N SER A 237 24.00 -23.23 -27.85
CA SER A 237 23.89 -21.90 -27.20
C SER A 237 23.44 -20.85 -28.21
N VAL A 238 22.69 -19.84 -27.74
CA VAL A 238 22.23 -18.70 -28.51
C VAL A 238 22.91 -17.47 -27.96
N ASP A 239 23.50 -16.64 -28.82
CA ASP A 239 24.14 -15.35 -28.50
C ASP A 239 25.14 -15.44 -27.35
N GLY A 240 25.80 -16.59 -27.21
CA GLY A 240 26.77 -16.85 -26.13
C GLY A 240 26.16 -17.16 -24.75
N GLY A 241 24.84 -17.36 -24.69
CA GLY A 241 24.12 -17.77 -23.48
C GLY A 241 24.37 -19.21 -23.06
N PRO A 242 23.67 -19.72 -22.03
CA PRO A 242 23.79 -21.09 -21.53
C PRO A 242 23.52 -22.13 -22.60
N SER A 243 24.35 -23.21 -22.61
CA SER A 243 24.22 -24.30 -23.55
C SER A 243 23.07 -25.23 -23.16
N GLN A 244 22.21 -25.57 -24.09
CA GLN A 244 21.13 -26.55 -23.93
C GLN A 244 21.49 -27.84 -24.68
N PRO A 245 21.25 -29.05 -24.12
CA PRO A 245 21.62 -30.31 -24.75
C PRO A 245 20.70 -30.64 -25.94
N ILE A 246 21.29 -31.13 -27.01
CA ILE A 246 20.59 -31.68 -28.16
C ILE A 246 21.25 -33.01 -28.60
N GLY A 247 20.44 -34.02 -28.86
CA GLY A 247 20.98 -35.32 -29.34
C GLY A 247 21.61 -35.25 -30.73
N ALA A 248 22.39 -36.27 -31.08
CA ALA A 248 23.11 -36.34 -32.37
C ALA A 248 22.18 -36.26 -33.61
N ASN A 249 20.96 -36.76 -33.51
CA ASN A 249 19.92 -36.70 -34.53
C ASN A 249 18.59 -36.31 -33.87
N ALA A 250 18.47 -35.05 -33.49
CA ALA A 250 17.35 -34.54 -32.68
C ALA A 250 16.91 -33.13 -33.10
N ALA A 251 15.80 -32.71 -32.55
CA ALA A 251 15.29 -31.35 -32.68
C ALA A 251 15.09 -30.71 -31.31
N LEU A 252 15.43 -29.44 -31.20
CA LEU A 252 15.27 -28.61 -30.01
C LEU A 252 14.54 -27.32 -30.39
N ALA A 253 13.44 -27.02 -29.74
CA ALA A 253 12.71 -25.78 -29.92
C ALA A 253 13.17 -24.74 -28.87
N LEU A 254 13.53 -23.55 -29.32
CA LEU A 254 13.89 -22.41 -28.54
C LEU A 254 12.79 -21.33 -28.71
N PRO A 255 11.75 -21.33 -27.87
CA PRO A 255 10.66 -20.35 -27.96
C PRO A 255 11.07 -18.99 -27.36
N ASN A 256 10.24 -18.00 -27.60
CA ASN A 256 10.38 -16.63 -27.05
C ASN A 256 11.65 -15.89 -27.50
N MET A 257 12.13 -16.20 -28.71
CA MET A 257 13.28 -15.50 -29.30
C MET A 257 12.83 -14.16 -29.89
N SER A 258 13.58 -13.10 -29.62
CA SER A 258 13.31 -11.79 -30.23
C SER A 258 13.35 -11.85 -31.74
N ALA A 259 12.56 -11.04 -32.44
CA ALA A 259 12.69 -10.95 -33.90
C ALA A 259 14.01 -10.28 -34.26
N GLY A 260 14.78 -10.88 -35.16
CA GLY A 260 16.08 -10.32 -35.55
C GLY A 260 17.14 -11.39 -35.77
N GLN A 261 18.39 -10.96 -35.84
CA GLN A 261 19.54 -11.84 -36.04
C GLN A 261 20.02 -12.42 -34.71
N HIS A 262 20.17 -13.73 -34.65
CA HIS A 262 20.74 -14.48 -33.54
C HIS A 262 21.92 -15.32 -34.01
N SER A 263 22.86 -15.61 -33.13
CA SER A 263 24.05 -16.44 -33.39
C SER A 263 23.92 -17.75 -32.62
N LEU A 264 23.78 -18.86 -33.35
CA LEU A 264 23.66 -20.20 -32.77
C LEU A 264 25.00 -20.91 -32.84
N GLN A 265 25.51 -21.39 -31.72
CA GLN A 265 26.72 -22.18 -31.65
C GLN A 265 26.43 -23.60 -31.18
N LEU A 266 26.93 -24.56 -31.98
CA LEU A 266 26.96 -25.97 -31.62
C LEU A 266 28.29 -26.28 -30.96
N SER A 267 28.26 -26.84 -29.78
CA SER A 267 29.44 -27.25 -28.98
C SER A 267 29.36 -28.73 -28.62
N GLY A 268 30.44 -29.26 -28.03
CA GLY A 268 30.51 -30.70 -27.67
C GLY A 268 30.82 -31.63 -28.87
N VAL A 269 31.13 -31.12 -30.02
CA VAL A 269 31.42 -31.92 -31.24
C VAL A 269 32.72 -32.71 -31.08
N ALA A 270 32.65 -34.01 -31.17
CA ALA A 270 33.80 -34.92 -31.06
C ALA A 270 34.91 -34.60 -32.10
N GLY A 271 36.15 -34.85 -31.75
CA GLY A 271 37.30 -34.45 -32.58
C GLY A 271 37.41 -35.17 -33.96
N ASN A 272 36.67 -36.26 -34.15
CA ASN A 272 36.54 -36.98 -35.46
C ASN A 272 35.30 -36.49 -36.22
N CYS A 273 34.57 -35.52 -35.71
CA CYS A 273 33.39 -34.99 -36.36
C CYS A 273 33.58 -33.54 -36.80
N THR A 274 32.97 -33.16 -37.89
CA THR A 274 32.99 -31.79 -38.42
C THR A 274 31.58 -31.29 -38.67
N VAL A 275 31.32 -30.04 -38.27
CA VAL A 275 30.04 -29.36 -38.52
C VAL A 275 30.09 -28.76 -39.94
N SER A 276 29.11 -29.07 -40.77
CA SER A 276 29.00 -28.48 -42.09
C SER A 276 28.49 -27.04 -42.05
N GLY A 277 29.23 -26.12 -42.67
CA GLY A 277 28.88 -24.69 -42.69
C GLY A 277 29.42 -23.91 -41.51
N SER A 278 28.93 -22.69 -41.31
CA SER A 278 29.38 -21.83 -40.23
C SER A 278 28.88 -22.33 -38.84
N ASN A 279 29.80 -22.35 -37.88
CA ASN A 279 29.54 -22.57 -36.47
C ASN A 279 30.46 -21.64 -35.68
N PRO A 280 29.94 -20.56 -35.08
CA PRO A 280 28.51 -20.21 -34.91
C PRO A 280 27.81 -19.86 -36.22
N ARG A 281 26.48 -20.11 -36.28
CA ARG A 281 25.59 -19.90 -37.41
C ARG A 281 24.63 -18.73 -37.15
N PRO A 282 24.59 -17.69 -38.03
CA PRO A 282 23.59 -16.65 -37.93
C PRO A 282 22.22 -17.13 -38.39
N VAL A 283 21.17 -16.78 -37.63
CA VAL A 283 19.78 -17.11 -37.88
C VAL A 283 18.94 -15.85 -37.70
N SER A 284 18.04 -15.56 -38.65
CA SER A 284 17.11 -14.44 -38.52
C SER A 284 15.73 -14.95 -38.14
N VAL A 285 15.27 -14.57 -36.94
CA VAL A 285 13.96 -14.93 -36.40
C VAL A 285 12.92 -13.94 -36.93
N PRO A 286 11.89 -14.40 -37.67
CA PRO A 286 10.81 -13.52 -38.11
C PRO A 286 9.87 -13.24 -36.93
N ALA A 287 9.34 -12.02 -36.87
CA ALA A 287 8.38 -11.63 -35.83
C ALA A 287 7.16 -12.55 -35.82
N GLY A 288 6.89 -13.21 -34.69
CA GLY A 288 5.79 -14.17 -34.50
C GLY A 288 5.91 -15.45 -35.33
N GLY A 289 7.02 -15.64 -36.04
CA GLY A 289 7.24 -16.79 -36.88
C GLY A 289 8.20 -17.80 -36.29
N SER A 290 8.40 -18.90 -37.01
CA SER A 290 9.38 -19.94 -36.70
C SER A 290 10.43 -20.01 -37.78
N VAL A 291 11.70 -20.19 -37.38
CA VAL A 291 12.82 -20.43 -38.28
C VAL A 291 13.55 -21.71 -37.86
N THR A 292 13.99 -22.48 -38.84
CA THR A 292 14.73 -23.72 -38.59
C THR A 292 16.23 -23.50 -38.87
N ALA A 293 17.06 -23.89 -37.88
CA ALA A 293 18.52 -23.94 -38.03
C ALA A 293 18.98 -25.41 -37.98
N ALA A 294 19.46 -25.91 -39.11
CA ALA A 294 19.90 -27.30 -39.20
C ALA A 294 21.44 -27.39 -39.13
N PHE A 295 21.97 -28.16 -38.21
CA PHE A 295 23.39 -28.51 -38.16
C PHE A 295 23.58 -29.96 -38.69
N ALA A 296 24.30 -30.08 -39.81
CA ALA A 296 24.76 -31.34 -40.30
C ALA A 296 26.19 -31.61 -39.80
N VAL A 297 26.37 -32.70 -39.12
CA VAL A 297 27.64 -33.15 -38.59
C VAL A 297 28.07 -34.43 -39.32
N THR A 298 29.30 -34.46 -39.78
CA THR A 298 29.86 -35.63 -40.41
C THR A 298 31.04 -36.16 -39.62
N CYS A 299 31.00 -37.41 -39.21
CA CYS A 299 32.01 -38.04 -38.40
C CYS A 299 32.80 -39.06 -39.25
N THR A 300 34.11 -38.95 -39.25
CA THR A 300 35.01 -39.90 -39.92
C THR A 300 35.50 -40.95 -38.94
N SER A 301 35.93 -42.10 -39.42
CA SER A 301 36.67 -43.06 -38.57
C SER A 301 37.93 -42.38 -38.03
N PRO A 302 38.31 -42.62 -36.76
CA PRO A 302 39.57 -42.14 -36.21
C PRO A 302 40.76 -42.57 -37.05
N PRO A 303 41.83 -41.77 -37.11
CA PRO A 303 43.03 -42.15 -37.92
C PRO A 303 43.51 -43.52 -37.52
N PRO A 304 43.93 -44.35 -38.46
CA PRO A 304 44.48 -45.68 -38.14
C PRO A 304 45.77 -45.51 -37.31
N GLY A 305 45.70 -45.90 -36.07
CA GLY A 305 46.83 -45.79 -35.15
C GLY A 305 46.55 -45.27 -33.79
N THR A 306 45.35 -44.74 -33.49
CA THR A 306 44.96 -44.32 -32.15
C THR A 306 43.67 -45.04 -31.67
N GLY A 307 43.50 -45.19 -30.34
CA GLY A 307 42.29 -45.71 -29.73
C GLY A 307 41.63 -44.69 -28.75
N THR A 308 40.52 -45.05 -28.16
CA THR A 308 39.78 -44.23 -27.25
C THR A 308 39.56 -44.97 -25.91
N LEU A 309 39.62 -44.24 -24.80
CA LEU A 309 39.16 -44.68 -23.49
C LEU A 309 37.80 -44.08 -23.18
N GLN A 310 36.82 -44.89 -22.83
CA GLN A 310 35.58 -44.49 -22.22
C GLN A 310 35.63 -44.74 -20.72
N ILE A 311 35.66 -43.69 -19.94
CA ILE A 311 35.86 -43.73 -18.50
C ILE A 311 34.51 -43.40 -17.84
N THR A 312 34.05 -44.28 -16.96
CA THR A 312 32.80 -44.15 -16.23
C THR A 312 33.03 -44.15 -14.73
N ALA A 313 32.28 -43.38 -13.99
CA ALA A 313 32.17 -43.49 -12.54
C ALA A 313 30.80 -44.07 -12.17
N ALA A 314 30.80 -45.00 -11.27
CA ALA A 314 29.59 -45.51 -10.62
C ALA A 314 29.75 -45.32 -9.14
N THR A 315 29.03 -44.37 -8.56
CA THR A 315 29.12 -43.99 -7.16
C THR A 315 27.91 -44.55 -6.38
N THR A 316 28.19 -45.25 -5.30
CA THR A 316 27.17 -45.84 -4.43
C THR A 316 27.41 -45.40 -2.99
N GLY A 317 26.37 -45.48 -2.16
CA GLY A 317 26.44 -45.21 -0.74
C GLY A 317 25.64 -43.98 -0.34
N ALA A 318 25.86 -43.48 0.86
CA ALA A 318 25.20 -42.26 1.38
C ALA A 318 26.24 -41.12 1.50
N SER A 319 25.77 -39.88 1.40
CA SER A 319 26.65 -38.71 1.37
C SER A 319 27.64 -38.75 0.20
N LEU A 320 27.09 -38.82 -1.00
CA LEU A 320 27.85 -38.81 -2.27
C LEU A 320 28.68 -37.51 -2.38
N ASP A 321 29.75 -37.57 -3.14
CA ASP A 321 30.68 -36.49 -3.39
C ASP A 321 30.00 -35.42 -4.26
N PRO A 322 29.70 -34.19 -3.75
CA PRO A 322 28.81 -33.27 -4.47
C PRO A 322 29.45 -32.57 -5.65
N ASP A 323 30.77 -32.45 -5.70
CA ASP A 323 31.54 -31.78 -6.76
C ASP A 323 32.09 -32.75 -7.82
N GLY A 324 31.88 -34.07 -7.66
CA GLY A 324 32.32 -35.13 -8.58
C GLY A 324 33.82 -35.36 -8.56
N TYR A 325 34.36 -35.89 -9.66
CA TYR A 325 35.73 -36.38 -9.72
C TYR A 325 36.53 -35.75 -10.83
N ALA A 326 37.84 -35.87 -10.79
CA ALA A 326 38.75 -35.51 -11.85
C ALA A 326 39.55 -36.70 -12.31
N VAL A 327 39.54 -36.95 -13.64
CA VAL A 327 40.25 -38.07 -14.27
C VAL A 327 41.52 -37.54 -14.95
N ALA A 328 42.67 -38.19 -14.69
CA ALA A 328 43.93 -37.97 -15.43
C ALA A 328 44.32 -39.26 -16.16
N VAL A 329 44.69 -39.14 -17.44
CA VAL A 329 45.26 -40.20 -18.24
C VAL A 329 46.73 -39.90 -18.43
N ASP A 330 47.65 -40.83 -18.08
CA ASP A 330 49.10 -40.68 -18.15
C ASP A 330 49.64 -39.45 -17.47
N ASN A 331 49.02 -39.03 -16.36
CA ASN A 331 49.28 -37.78 -15.65
C ASN A 331 49.11 -36.51 -16.47
N ALA A 332 48.39 -36.55 -17.61
CA ALA A 332 47.99 -35.34 -18.36
C ALA A 332 46.93 -34.56 -17.58
N GLY A 333 46.64 -33.32 -18.01
CA GLY A 333 45.71 -32.42 -17.33
C GLY A 333 44.39 -33.09 -16.95
N ALA A 334 43.98 -32.94 -15.69
CA ALA A 334 42.80 -33.57 -15.13
C ALA A 334 41.51 -33.04 -15.83
N ARG A 335 40.59 -33.94 -16.12
CA ARG A 335 39.29 -33.67 -16.75
C ARG A 335 38.16 -33.98 -15.79
N PRO A 336 37.13 -33.14 -15.68
CA PRO A 336 36.02 -33.39 -14.75
C PRO A 336 35.21 -34.64 -15.18
N LEU A 337 34.86 -35.45 -14.22
CA LEU A 337 33.98 -36.63 -14.34
C LEU A 337 32.85 -36.53 -13.31
N PRO A 338 31.61 -36.33 -13.75
CA PRO A 338 30.48 -36.23 -12.81
C PRO A 338 30.24 -37.56 -12.05
N ILE A 339 29.65 -37.49 -10.85
CA ILE A 339 29.17 -38.68 -10.13
C ILE A 339 28.20 -39.45 -11.03
N ASN A 340 28.39 -40.76 -11.17
CA ASN A 340 27.60 -41.60 -12.06
C ASN A 340 27.59 -41.14 -13.54
N GLY A 341 28.67 -40.48 -13.95
CA GLY A 341 28.86 -39.94 -15.31
C GLY A 341 29.91 -40.70 -16.10
N SER A 342 30.11 -40.25 -17.37
CA SER A 342 31.16 -40.83 -18.24
C SER A 342 31.85 -39.75 -19.05
N ILE A 343 33.12 -39.94 -19.39
CA ILE A 343 33.87 -39.11 -20.32
C ILE A 343 34.64 -39.98 -21.33
N SER A 344 34.81 -39.49 -22.56
CA SER A 344 35.64 -40.13 -23.58
C SER A 344 36.96 -39.39 -23.73
N VAL A 345 38.08 -40.12 -23.75
CA VAL A 345 39.41 -39.65 -24.03
C VAL A 345 39.96 -40.29 -25.27
N GLY A 346 39.88 -39.63 -26.41
CA GLY A 346 40.33 -40.14 -27.71
C GLY A 346 41.78 -39.80 -28.08
N ASN A 347 42.23 -40.29 -29.25
CA ASN A 347 43.56 -40.01 -29.82
C ASN A 347 44.75 -40.59 -28.99
N LEU A 348 44.51 -41.64 -28.24
CA LEU A 348 45.51 -42.28 -27.46
C LEU A 348 46.31 -43.27 -28.36
N ALA A 349 47.61 -43.29 -28.19
CA ALA A 349 48.48 -44.26 -28.94
C ALA A 349 48.14 -45.70 -28.53
N PRO A 350 48.24 -46.68 -29.37
CA PRO A 350 48.10 -48.09 -28.94
C PRO A 350 49.19 -48.41 -27.92
N GLY A 351 48.83 -49.01 -26.82
CA GLY A 351 49.73 -49.36 -25.75
C GLY A 351 49.09 -49.24 -24.38
N THR A 352 49.93 -49.24 -23.36
CA THR A 352 49.46 -49.20 -21.95
C THR A 352 49.32 -47.75 -21.46
N HIS A 353 48.18 -47.42 -21.01
CA HIS A 353 47.87 -46.08 -20.43
C HIS A 353 47.48 -46.25 -18.96
N THR A 354 47.75 -45.23 -18.16
CA THR A 354 47.38 -45.20 -16.74
C THR A 354 46.26 -44.19 -16.53
N VAL A 355 45.17 -44.64 -15.98
CA VAL A 355 43.98 -43.78 -15.70
C VAL A 355 43.85 -43.65 -14.19
N GLY A 356 43.99 -42.43 -13.69
CA GLY A 356 43.81 -42.10 -12.28
C GLY A 356 42.57 -41.27 -12.01
N LEU A 357 41.88 -41.52 -10.92
CA LEU A 357 40.77 -40.77 -10.41
C LEU A 357 41.20 -39.97 -9.19
N ASN A 358 40.95 -38.67 -9.20
CA ASN A 358 41.29 -37.72 -8.14
C ASN A 358 40.06 -36.94 -7.70
N GLY A 359 40.14 -36.18 -6.61
CA GLY A 359 39.04 -35.35 -6.13
C GLY A 359 38.01 -36.10 -5.29
N LEU A 360 38.30 -37.28 -4.79
CA LEU A 360 37.39 -37.99 -3.92
C LEU A 360 37.26 -37.32 -2.56
N ALA A 361 36.02 -37.12 -2.12
CA ALA A 361 35.72 -36.68 -0.77
C ALA A 361 36.25 -37.71 0.27
N ALA A 362 36.62 -37.23 1.45
CA ALA A 362 37.29 -38.04 2.49
C ALA A 362 36.48 -39.28 2.96
N ASN A 363 35.15 -39.29 2.76
CA ASN A 363 34.24 -40.39 3.07
C ASN A 363 34.04 -41.35 1.89
N CYS A 364 34.65 -41.09 0.75
CA CYS A 364 34.54 -41.92 -0.45
C CYS A 364 35.84 -42.67 -0.72
N THR A 365 35.71 -43.86 -1.16
CA THR A 365 36.83 -44.74 -1.52
C THR A 365 36.61 -45.30 -2.93
N VAL A 366 37.68 -45.40 -3.71
CA VAL A 366 37.70 -46.06 -5.00
C VAL A 366 38.69 -47.25 -4.93
N ALA A 367 38.27 -48.41 -5.43
CA ALA A 367 39.18 -49.53 -5.60
C ALA A 367 39.93 -49.35 -6.93
N ASP A 368 41.23 -49.68 -6.95
CA ASP A 368 42.07 -49.75 -8.13
C ASP A 368 42.24 -48.41 -8.88
N SER A 369 42.57 -47.33 -8.20
CA SER A 369 42.98 -46.06 -8.80
C SER A 369 44.40 -45.72 -8.33
N PRO A 370 45.39 -45.47 -9.22
CA PRO A 370 45.29 -45.50 -10.70
C PRO A 370 45.22 -46.92 -11.28
N ARG A 371 44.56 -47.04 -12.45
CA ARG A 371 44.33 -48.29 -13.16
C ARG A 371 45.10 -48.25 -14.49
N THR A 372 45.83 -49.33 -14.78
CA THR A 372 46.52 -49.49 -16.08
C THR A 372 45.62 -50.22 -17.06
N VAL A 373 45.44 -49.61 -18.24
CA VAL A 373 44.56 -50.12 -19.30
C VAL A 373 45.29 -50.14 -20.65
N THR A 374 45.04 -51.12 -21.48
CA THR A 374 45.65 -51.20 -22.83
C THR A 374 44.71 -50.63 -23.85
N VAL A 375 45.12 -49.64 -24.58
CA VAL A 375 44.44 -49.06 -25.72
C VAL A 375 44.84 -49.73 -27.01
N THR A 376 43.91 -50.24 -27.77
CA THR A 376 44.12 -50.86 -29.07
C THR A 376 43.74 -49.91 -30.20
N ALA A 377 44.50 -49.82 -31.22
CA ALA A 377 44.25 -48.98 -32.40
C ALA A 377 42.84 -49.19 -32.93
N GLY A 378 42.07 -48.13 -33.14
CA GLY A 378 40.73 -48.21 -33.69
C GLY A 378 39.62 -48.69 -32.71
N GLN A 379 39.98 -48.97 -31.46
CA GLN A 379 39.03 -49.49 -30.49
C GLN A 379 38.77 -48.55 -29.36
N THR A 380 37.55 -48.61 -28.82
CA THR A 380 37.23 -47.96 -27.54
C THR A 380 37.39 -48.95 -26.41
N THR A 381 38.24 -48.63 -25.46
CA THR A 381 38.45 -49.43 -24.26
C THR A 381 37.69 -48.81 -23.11
N ALA A 382 36.80 -49.56 -22.46
CA ALA A 382 35.99 -49.06 -21.31
C ALA A 382 36.78 -49.21 -20.03
N VAL A 383 36.74 -48.15 -19.20
CA VAL A 383 37.32 -48.12 -17.86
C VAL A 383 36.25 -47.65 -16.87
N ALA A 384 35.87 -48.49 -15.93
CA ALA A 384 34.84 -48.17 -14.97
C ALA A 384 35.43 -48.05 -13.56
N PHE A 385 35.19 -46.96 -12.85
CA PHE A 385 35.54 -46.78 -11.46
C PHE A 385 34.28 -46.97 -10.60
N ALA A 386 34.37 -47.90 -9.65
CA ALA A 386 33.35 -48.10 -8.64
C ALA A 386 33.77 -47.31 -7.37
N ILE A 387 33.01 -46.33 -7.00
CA ILE A 387 33.26 -45.50 -5.84
C ILE A 387 32.19 -45.80 -4.78
N THR A 388 32.63 -45.99 -3.55
CA THR A 388 31.73 -46.24 -2.41
C THR A 388 31.94 -45.13 -1.40
N CYS A 389 30.87 -44.39 -1.13
CA CYS A 389 30.87 -43.33 -0.12
C CYS A 389 30.13 -43.84 1.15
N THR A 390 30.77 -43.71 2.28
CA THR A 390 30.16 -44.02 3.57
C THR A 390 29.41 -42.77 4.05
N ALA A 391 28.31 -43.00 4.77
CA ALA A 391 27.61 -41.88 5.39
C ALA A 391 28.59 -41.18 6.35
N THR A 392 28.83 -39.87 6.14
CA THR A 392 29.33 -39.00 7.18
C THR A 392 28.18 -38.81 8.16
N GLY A 393 28.07 -39.73 9.10
CA GLY A 393 27.11 -39.59 10.17
C GLY A 393 27.37 -38.25 10.90
N PRO A 394 26.35 -37.50 11.30
CA PRO A 394 26.56 -36.34 12.14
C PRO A 394 27.33 -36.79 13.41
N THR A 395 28.44 -36.13 13.69
CA THR A 395 29.22 -36.34 14.92
C THR A 395 28.57 -35.66 16.13
N THR A 396 27.50 -34.94 15.90
CA THR A 396 26.71 -34.19 16.88
C THR A 396 25.25 -34.53 16.73
N GLY A 397 24.50 -34.37 17.82
CA GLY A 397 23.04 -34.39 17.84
C GLY A 397 22.47 -33.11 18.42
N GLN A 398 21.19 -33.12 18.74
CA GLN A 398 20.51 -31.98 19.33
C GLN A 398 19.54 -32.38 20.42
N VAL A 399 19.30 -31.48 21.37
CA VAL A 399 18.28 -31.65 22.39
C VAL A 399 17.17 -30.63 22.17
N ARG A 400 15.93 -31.10 22.12
CA ARG A 400 14.74 -30.27 22.16
C ARG A 400 14.19 -30.29 23.58
N ILE A 401 14.21 -29.12 24.22
CA ILE A 401 13.73 -28.91 25.57
C ILE A 401 12.34 -28.30 25.47
N THR A 402 11.38 -28.84 26.20
CA THR A 402 10.01 -28.35 26.26
C THR A 402 9.62 -28.07 27.69
N ALA A 403 8.88 -26.98 27.94
CA ALA A 403 8.19 -26.75 29.19
C ALA A 403 6.68 -26.92 28.97
N ASN A 404 6.02 -27.56 29.93
CA ASN A 404 4.58 -27.65 30.03
C ASN A 404 4.16 -27.17 31.43
N THR A 405 3.60 -25.98 31.51
CA THR A 405 3.23 -25.33 32.74
C THR A 405 1.72 -25.39 32.95
N THR A 406 1.33 -25.93 34.09
CA THR A 406 -0.08 -26.08 34.49
C THR A 406 -0.34 -25.31 35.77
N GLY A 407 -1.61 -25.05 36.10
CA GLY A 407 -2.03 -24.35 37.32
C GLY A 407 -2.35 -22.87 37.06
N SER A 408 -2.77 -22.18 38.12
CA SER A 408 -3.09 -20.76 38.17
C SER A 408 -1.86 -19.99 38.66
N SER A 409 -1.74 -18.70 38.31
CA SER A 409 -0.55 -17.89 38.63
C SER A 409 0.76 -18.47 38.11
N ARG A 410 0.80 -18.71 36.79
CA ARG A 410 1.97 -19.21 36.10
C ARG A 410 3.11 -18.19 36.15
N ASP A 411 4.31 -18.67 35.95
CA ASP A 411 5.55 -17.88 35.98
C ASP A 411 5.55 -16.80 34.88
N PRO A 412 5.55 -15.49 35.19
CA PRO A 412 5.29 -14.44 34.20
C PRO A 412 6.45 -14.15 33.26
N ASP A 413 7.68 -14.43 33.67
CA ASP A 413 8.89 -14.17 32.89
C ASP A 413 9.45 -15.43 32.20
N GLY A 414 8.78 -16.58 32.39
CA GLY A 414 9.17 -17.85 31.82
C GLY A 414 10.42 -18.41 32.48
N TYR A 415 11.14 -19.26 31.72
CA TYR A 415 12.27 -20.04 32.27
C TYR A 415 13.55 -19.77 31.48
N SER A 416 14.65 -20.19 32.02
CA SER A 416 15.93 -20.27 31.33
C SER A 416 16.44 -21.72 31.35
N VAL A 417 17.00 -22.16 30.22
CA VAL A 417 17.60 -23.49 30.07
C VAL A 417 19.07 -23.42 29.71
N SER A 418 19.88 -24.25 30.30
CA SER A 418 21.28 -24.43 29.97
C SER A 418 21.65 -25.87 29.78
N VAL A 419 22.63 -26.17 28.93
CA VAL A 419 23.20 -27.52 28.76
C VAL A 419 24.64 -27.48 29.20
N ASP A 420 25.03 -28.42 30.06
CA ASP A 420 26.39 -28.61 30.65
C ASP A 420 26.94 -27.33 31.28
N GLY A 421 26.07 -26.52 31.86
CA GLY A 421 26.48 -25.27 32.51
C GLY A 421 26.86 -24.14 31.50
N GLY A 422 26.55 -24.32 30.22
CA GLY A 422 26.72 -23.31 29.19
C GLY A 422 25.79 -22.10 29.41
N ALA A 423 25.83 -21.13 28.48
CA ALA A 423 25.00 -19.93 28.55
C ALA A 423 23.50 -20.27 28.61
N ALA A 424 22.81 -19.66 29.57
CA ALA A 424 21.36 -19.80 29.70
C ALA A 424 20.63 -19.23 28.51
N GLN A 425 19.59 -19.91 28.01
CA GLN A 425 18.72 -19.50 26.92
C GLN A 425 17.28 -19.47 27.41
N SER A 426 16.52 -18.47 27.01
CA SER A 426 15.11 -18.31 27.41
C SER A 426 14.24 -19.45 26.87
N LEU A 427 13.28 -19.91 27.70
CA LEU A 427 12.25 -20.89 27.39
C LEU A 427 10.91 -20.41 27.92
N GLU A 428 9.96 -20.20 27.04
CA GLU A 428 8.60 -19.77 27.40
C GLU A 428 7.85 -20.84 28.20
N ILE A 429 6.87 -20.44 29.03
CA ILE A 429 6.13 -21.29 29.97
C ILE A 429 5.47 -22.54 29.34
N ASN A 430 5.09 -22.49 28.08
CA ASN A 430 4.59 -23.62 27.29
C ASN A 430 5.33 -23.69 25.95
N GLY A 431 6.60 -23.41 25.98
CA GLY A 431 7.45 -23.30 24.80
C GLY A 431 8.35 -24.49 24.56
N SER A 432 9.14 -24.40 23.52
CA SER A 432 10.21 -25.33 23.24
C SER A 432 11.46 -24.63 22.73
N ARG A 433 12.64 -25.14 23.13
CA ARG A 433 13.95 -24.69 22.70
C ARG A 433 14.78 -25.85 22.18
N THR A 434 15.38 -25.70 21.00
CA THR A 434 16.30 -26.69 20.45
C THR A 434 17.73 -26.15 20.54
N ILE A 435 18.62 -26.96 21.14
CA ILE A 435 20.05 -26.68 21.20
C ILE A 435 20.75 -27.76 20.37
N SER A 436 21.43 -27.35 19.31
CA SER A 436 22.11 -28.19 18.33
C SER A 436 23.62 -28.17 18.53
N GLY A 437 24.30 -29.08 17.84
CA GLY A 437 25.76 -29.17 17.89
C GLY A 437 26.34 -29.83 19.13
N LEU A 438 25.53 -30.57 19.89
CA LEU A 438 25.97 -31.29 21.08
C LEU A 438 26.72 -32.57 20.67
N GLY A 439 27.85 -32.83 21.30
CA GLY A 439 28.61 -34.05 21.09
C GLY A 439 27.80 -35.30 21.43
N VAL A 440 28.17 -36.48 20.91
CA VAL A 440 27.57 -37.74 21.32
C VAL A 440 27.98 -38.06 22.76
N GLY A 441 27.03 -38.36 23.61
CA GLY A 441 27.31 -38.66 25.00
C GLY A 441 26.22 -38.18 25.96
N SER A 442 26.56 -38.16 27.22
CA SER A 442 25.66 -37.75 28.32
C SER A 442 25.80 -36.25 28.59
N HIS A 443 24.70 -35.53 28.50
CA HIS A 443 24.61 -34.08 28.70
C HIS A 443 23.64 -33.77 29.84
N SER A 444 23.90 -32.71 30.58
CA SER A 444 23.05 -32.23 31.66
C SER A 444 22.26 -31.02 31.23
N VAL A 445 20.92 -31.09 31.25
CA VAL A 445 19.98 -30.01 30.94
C VAL A 445 19.44 -29.44 32.24
N THR A 446 19.63 -28.15 32.48
CA THR A 446 19.17 -27.48 33.72
C THR A 446 18.14 -26.43 33.39
N LEU A 447 16.98 -26.48 34.08
CA LEU A 447 15.93 -25.44 34.07
C LEU A 447 16.14 -24.49 35.26
N SER A 448 16.05 -23.18 35.05
CA SER A 448 16.18 -22.15 36.07
C SER A 448 15.17 -21.02 35.83
N GLY A 449 15.05 -20.11 36.75
CA GLY A 449 14.07 -19.01 36.71
C GLY A 449 12.65 -19.41 37.10
N VAL A 450 12.44 -20.53 37.75
CA VAL A 450 11.12 -21.04 38.17
C VAL A 450 10.63 -20.27 39.40
N ALA A 451 9.45 -19.63 39.27
CA ALA A 451 8.82 -18.84 40.32
C ALA A 451 8.57 -19.68 41.61
N THR A 452 8.57 -19.04 42.78
CA THR A 452 8.50 -19.72 44.10
C THR A 452 7.19 -20.45 44.36
N ASN A 453 6.09 -20.07 43.65
CA ASN A 453 4.81 -20.78 43.73
C ASN A 453 4.71 -21.93 42.73
N CYS A 454 5.74 -22.18 41.95
CA CYS A 454 5.80 -23.25 40.96
C CYS A 454 6.75 -24.38 41.39
N THR A 455 6.38 -25.59 41.10
CA THR A 455 7.18 -26.80 41.36
C THR A 455 7.43 -27.55 40.07
N VAL A 456 8.65 -28.04 39.86
CA VAL A 456 9.02 -28.84 38.68
C VAL A 456 9.00 -30.31 39.06
N ALA A 457 8.18 -31.09 38.35
CA ALA A 457 8.16 -32.52 38.50
C ALA A 457 9.52 -33.10 38.12
N ASP A 458 10.02 -34.07 38.89
CA ASP A 458 11.29 -34.75 38.69
C ASP A 458 12.57 -33.85 38.71
N GLY A 459 12.47 -32.62 39.26
CA GLY A 459 13.60 -31.73 39.54
C GLY A 459 14.00 -30.83 38.37
N LEU A 460 14.90 -29.90 38.71
CA LEU A 460 15.36 -28.81 37.81
C LEU A 460 16.46 -29.26 36.83
N GLN A 461 17.07 -30.42 37.07
CA GLN A 461 18.18 -30.92 36.26
C GLN A 461 17.87 -32.32 35.72
N ARG A 462 18.16 -32.51 34.43
CA ARG A 462 17.95 -33.80 33.76
C ARG A 462 19.18 -34.19 32.97
N THR A 463 19.55 -35.47 33.09
CA THR A 463 20.63 -36.04 32.26
C THR A 463 20.03 -36.74 31.05
N VAL A 464 20.56 -36.41 29.88
CA VAL A 464 20.08 -36.88 28.57
C VAL A 464 21.22 -37.39 27.72
N ALA A 465 21.04 -38.54 27.05
CA ALA A 465 22.00 -39.06 26.11
C ALA A 465 21.74 -38.49 24.70
N ILE A 466 22.73 -37.85 24.13
CA ILE A 466 22.69 -37.34 22.77
C ILE A 466 23.29 -38.39 21.86
N THR A 467 22.53 -38.71 20.81
CA THR A 467 22.92 -39.61 19.72
C THR A 467 23.15 -38.83 18.46
N ALA A 468 24.18 -39.21 17.72
CA ALA A 468 24.53 -38.51 16.46
C ALA A 468 23.34 -38.40 15.48
N GLY A 469 23.08 -37.22 14.96
CA GLY A 469 22.01 -36.97 14.00
C GLY A 469 20.60 -37.05 14.55
N GLN A 470 20.42 -37.29 15.84
CA GLN A 470 19.10 -37.42 16.43
C GLN A 470 18.74 -36.20 17.29
N THR A 471 17.43 -35.94 17.38
CA THR A 471 16.87 -35.01 18.34
C THR A 471 16.38 -35.75 19.56
N THR A 472 17.03 -35.54 20.72
CA THR A 472 16.53 -36.03 21.97
C THR A 472 15.59 -35.01 22.59
N VAL A 473 14.42 -35.44 23.08
CA VAL A 473 13.44 -34.57 23.71
C VAL A 473 13.53 -34.63 25.23
N VAL A 474 13.59 -33.46 25.87
CA VAL A 474 13.54 -33.33 27.34
C VAL A 474 12.34 -32.42 27.66
N ALA A 475 11.41 -32.95 28.47
CA ALA A 475 10.22 -32.21 28.88
C ALA A 475 10.29 -31.89 30.38
N PHE A 476 10.06 -30.64 30.74
CA PHE A 476 9.86 -30.21 32.11
C PHE A 476 8.37 -29.94 32.35
N SER A 477 7.78 -30.61 33.31
CA SER A 477 6.41 -30.39 33.78
C SER A 477 6.44 -29.47 34.99
N VAL A 478 5.91 -28.27 34.84
CA VAL A 478 5.86 -27.29 35.92
C VAL A 478 4.42 -27.15 36.39
N SER A 479 4.18 -27.16 37.67
CA SER A 479 2.87 -26.99 38.31
C SER A 479 2.91 -25.81 39.26
N CYS A 480 2.11 -24.78 38.98
CA CYS A 480 2.03 -23.56 39.78
C CYS A 480 0.74 -23.53 40.60
N THR A 481 0.86 -23.15 41.85
CA THR A 481 -0.30 -23.00 42.76
C THR A 481 -0.80 -21.56 42.74
N ALA A 482 -2.11 -21.37 42.88
CA ALA A 482 -2.70 -20.03 42.97
C ALA A 482 -2.16 -19.28 44.17
N THR A 483 -1.55 -18.16 43.98
CA THR A 483 -1.40 -17.14 45.05
C THR A 483 -2.73 -16.40 45.09
N GLY A 484 -3.64 -16.78 45.97
CA GLY A 484 -5.04 -16.41 45.98
C GLY A 484 -5.30 -14.94 45.59
N GLY A 485 -5.73 -14.73 44.35
CA GLY A 485 -6.07 -13.42 43.81
C GLY A 485 -7.44 -12.95 44.30
N SER A 486 -7.51 -11.73 44.76
CA SER A 486 -8.77 -11.09 45.17
C SER A 486 -9.47 -10.36 44.01
N ILE A 487 -8.88 -10.34 42.83
CA ILE A 487 -9.41 -9.67 41.64
C ILE A 487 -9.93 -10.70 40.62
N ASN A 488 -10.81 -10.25 39.75
CA ASN A 488 -11.27 -10.95 38.54
C ASN A 488 -11.05 -10.04 37.36
N LEU A 489 -10.45 -10.55 36.31
CA LEU A 489 -10.27 -9.85 35.05
C LEU A 489 -11.32 -10.36 34.06
N ARG A 490 -11.81 -9.50 33.21
CA ARG A 490 -12.65 -9.91 32.09
C ARG A 490 -12.65 -8.88 30.98
N ILE A 491 -12.93 -9.30 29.77
CA ILE A 491 -13.14 -8.36 28.66
C ILE A 491 -14.61 -7.97 28.63
N GLU A 492 -14.91 -6.72 29.03
CA GLU A 492 -16.25 -6.16 29.00
C GLU A 492 -16.73 -5.84 27.60
N ARG A 493 -15.80 -5.41 26.74
CA ARG A 493 -16.10 -4.94 25.40
C ARG A 493 -14.90 -5.14 24.48
N MET A 494 -15.19 -5.45 23.22
CA MET A 494 -14.22 -5.39 22.13
C MET A 494 -14.93 -4.98 20.85
N TYR A 495 -14.30 -4.10 20.09
CA TYR A 495 -14.75 -3.79 18.74
C TYR A 495 -13.56 -3.51 17.80
N LEU A 496 -13.85 -3.59 16.52
CA LEU A 496 -12.95 -3.27 15.43
C LEU A 496 -13.46 -2.01 14.73
N THR A 497 -12.58 -1.04 14.46
CA THR A 497 -12.97 0.21 13.82
C THR A 497 -12.02 0.60 12.70
N GLN A 498 -12.54 1.25 11.67
CA GLN A 498 -11.78 1.84 10.57
C GLN A 498 -11.87 3.37 10.54
N SER A 499 -12.86 3.95 11.18
CA SER A 499 -13.04 5.40 11.36
C SER A 499 -14.06 5.72 12.46
N THR A 500 -15.12 4.95 12.60
CA THR A 500 -16.18 5.10 13.61
C THR A 500 -16.70 3.73 14.00
N GLN A 501 -17.23 3.60 15.23
CA GLN A 501 -17.80 2.35 15.70
C GLN A 501 -18.74 2.58 16.88
N THR A 502 -19.81 1.80 16.92
CA THR A 502 -20.68 1.69 18.07
C THR A 502 -20.06 0.83 19.17
N PRO A 503 -20.46 1.00 20.43
CA PRO A 503 -19.91 0.21 21.54
C PRO A 503 -20.08 -1.31 21.40
N ASP A 504 -21.12 -1.77 20.68
CA ASP A 504 -21.38 -3.18 20.39
C ASP A 504 -20.66 -3.69 19.14
N GLY A 505 -19.96 -2.82 18.38
CA GLY A 505 -19.21 -3.17 17.20
C GLY A 505 -20.09 -3.51 15.99
N SER A 506 -21.26 -2.88 15.85
CA SER A 506 -22.24 -3.17 14.79
C SER A 506 -21.93 -2.50 13.46
N VAL A 507 -21.14 -1.40 13.42
CA VAL A 507 -20.79 -0.73 12.17
C VAL A 507 -19.94 -1.66 11.28
N PRO A 508 -20.38 -1.95 10.05
CA PRO A 508 -19.64 -2.86 9.18
C PRO A 508 -18.30 -2.30 8.74
N LEU A 509 -17.31 -3.17 8.62
CA LEU A 509 -15.97 -2.85 8.10
C LEU A 509 -15.93 -2.95 6.57
N VAL A 510 -14.98 -2.27 5.96
CA VAL A 510 -14.69 -2.35 4.52
C VAL A 510 -13.50 -3.27 4.29
N GLN A 511 -13.67 -4.23 3.38
CA GLN A 511 -12.59 -5.10 2.93
C GLN A 511 -11.44 -4.29 2.28
N GLY A 512 -10.20 -4.70 2.51
CA GLY A 512 -9.04 -4.04 1.92
C GLY A 512 -8.59 -2.76 2.64
N ARG A 513 -9.02 -2.58 3.88
CA ARG A 513 -8.66 -1.44 4.72
C ARG A 513 -8.21 -1.90 6.11
N ASP A 514 -7.14 -1.30 6.62
CA ASP A 514 -6.64 -1.57 7.96
C ASP A 514 -7.71 -1.28 9.03
N VAL A 515 -7.62 -2.01 10.12
CA VAL A 515 -8.54 -1.94 11.26
C VAL A 515 -7.75 -1.66 12.53
N TYR A 516 -8.37 -0.98 13.44
CA TYR A 516 -7.88 -0.83 14.81
C TYR A 516 -8.77 -1.66 15.74
N VAL A 517 -8.18 -2.63 16.43
CA VAL A 517 -8.87 -3.42 17.45
C VAL A 517 -8.73 -2.69 18.78
N ARG A 518 -9.83 -2.53 19.49
CA ARG A 518 -9.86 -2.01 20.85
C ARG A 518 -10.49 -3.04 21.77
N VAL A 519 -9.74 -3.47 22.79
CA VAL A 519 -10.20 -4.42 23.81
C VAL A 519 -10.25 -3.71 25.16
N PHE A 520 -11.38 -3.76 25.80
CA PHE A 520 -11.62 -3.15 27.10
C PHE A 520 -11.70 -4.23 28.16
N ALA A 521 -10.52 -4.61 28.67
CA ALA A 521 -10.44 -5.47 29.84
C ALA A 521 -10.67 -4.66 31.12
N THR A 522 -11.35 -5.23 32.10
CA THR A 522 -11.65 -4.64 33.40
C THR A 522 -11.28 -5.60 34.52
N ALA A 523 -10.95 -5.03 35.67
CA ALA A 523 -10.74 -5.77 36.92
C ALA A 523 -11.88 -5.52 37.89
N SER A 524 -12.23 -6.50 38.72
CA SER A 524 -13.30 -6.43 39.72
C SER A 524 -13.02 -5.44 40.86
N GLY A 525 -11.79 -4.98 41.02
CA GLY A 525 -11.37 -4.04 42.04
C GLY A 525 -10.05 -3.33 41.74
N PRO A 526 -9.60 -2.38 42.62
CA PRO A 526 -8.31 -1.73 42.51
C PRO A 526 -7.17 -2.77 42.43
N ASN A 527 -6.24 -2.56 41.53
CA ASN A 527 -5.16 -3.51 41.28
C ASN A 527 -3.90 -2.80 40.74
N SER A 528 -2.81 -3.56 40.62
CA SER A 528 -1.56 -3.12 39.99
C SER A 528 -1.11 -4.06 38.87
N VAL A 529 -2.05 -4.77 38.25
CA VAL A 529 -1.77 -5.73 37.18
C VAL A 529 -2.30 -5.21 35.84
N SER A 530 -1.57 -5.50 34.77
CA SER A 530 -1.93 -5.18 33.41
C SER A 530 -1.45 -6.29 32.50
N PRO A 531 -2.18 -7.42 32.41
CA PRO A 531 -1.76 -8.56 31.63
C PRO A 531 -1.89 -8.30 30.12
N PRO A 532 -1.22 -9.08 29.27
CA PRO A 532 -1.43 -9.03 27.83
C PRO A 532 -2.84 -9.48 27.44
N VAL A 533 -3.26 -9.08 26.25
CA VAL A 533 -4.50 -9.57 25.61
C VAL A 533 -4.14 -10.27 24.32
N ARG A 534 -4.68 -11.48 24.13
CA ARG A 534 -4.56 -12.24 22.90
C ARG A 534 -5.80 -12.05 22.05
N VAL A 535 -5.61 -11.71 20.76
CA VAL A 535 -6.69 -11.58 19.77
C VAL A 535 -6.46 -12.58 18.65
N ARG A 536 -7.46 -13.38 18.35
CA ARG A 536 -7.40 -14.47 17.36
C ARG A 536 -8.42 -14.22 16.25
N PHE A 537 -7.97 -14.28 15.02
CA PHE A 537 -8.81 -14.15 13.82
C PHE A 537 -9.04 -15.51 13.20
N PHE A 538 -10.25 -15.73 12.73
CA PHE A 538 -10.69 -16.97 12.07
C PHE A 538 -11.36 -16.64 10.75
N GLN A 539 -11.29 -17.53 9.78
CA GLN A 539 -11.91 -17.40 8.46
C GLN A 539 -12.84 -18.56 8.17
N ASN A 540 -13.99 -18.25 7.55
CA ASN A 540 -14.95 -19.24 7.04
C ASN A 540 -15.38 -20.31 8.08
N GLY A 541 -15.47 -19.93 9.35
CA GLY A 541 -15.87 -20.85 10.43
C GLY A 541 -14.80 -21.89 10.83
N ALA A 542 -13.54 -21.67 10.46
CA ALA A 542 -12.44 -22.54 10.86
C ALA A 542 -12.33 -22.61 12.40
N SER A 543 -11.99 -23.79 12.92
CA SER A 543 -11.75 -23.99 14.37
C SER A 543 -10.36 -23.54 14.82
N THR A 544 -9.41 -23.43 13.90
CA THR A 544 -8.06 -22.90 14.15
C THR A 544 -7.95 -21.47 13.69
N PRO A 545 -7.31 -20.57 14.48
CA PRO A 545 -7.12 -19.19 14.08
C PRO A 545 -6.19 -19.10 12.86
N THR A 546 -6.56 -18.24 11.91
CA THR A 546 -5.68 -17.89 10.77
C THR A 546 -4.55 -16.96 11.20
N GLN A 547 -4.79 -16.17 12.25
CA GLN A 547 -3.80 -15.29 12.85
C GLN A 547 -4.07 -15.11 14.34
N THR A 548 -3.00 -15.06 15.10
CA THR A 548 -3.01 -14.74 16.54
C THR A 548 -2.12 -13.52 16.76
N LEU A 549 -2.64 -12.54 17.47
CA LEU A 549 -1.94 -11.30 17.82
C LEU A 549 -1.94 -11.18 19.35
N ILE A 550 -0.80 -10.80 19.91
CA ILE A 550 -0.66 -10.46 21.33
C ILE A 550 -0.54 -8.96 21.45
N ILE A 551 -1.43 -8.37 22.21
CA ILE A 551 -1.34 -6.96 22.61
C ILE A 551 -0.62 -6.95 23.95
N PRO A 552 0.59 -6.40 24.04
CA PRO A 552 1.38 -6.43 25.27
C PRO A 552 0.68 -5.68 26.40
N ALA A 553 1.11 -5.96 27.61
CA ALA A 553 0.68 -5.22 28.80
C ALA A 553 0.95 -3.72 28.65
N GLY A 554 -0.05 -2.89 28.94
CA GLY A 554 0.06 -1.42 28.81
C GLY A 554 0.83 -0.73 29.93
N GLY A 555 1.31 -1.50 30.95
CA GLY A 555 1.87 -0.96 32.19
C GLY A 555 0.81 -0.33 33.11
N GLY A 556 1.01 -0.37 34.41
CA GLY A 556 0.10 0.20 35.40
C GLY A 556 -0.99 -0.78 35.85
N SER A 557 -2.22 -0.34 36.00
CA SER A 557 -3.34 -1.14 36.51
C SER A 557 -4.41 -1.36 35.45
N THR A 558 -5.06 -2.50 35.47
CA THR A 558 -6.27 -2.76 34.68
C THR A 558 -7.42 -1.90 35.21
N PRO A 559 -8.11 -1.13 34.32
CA PRO A 559 -9.25 -0.30 34.71
C PRO A 559 -10.35 -1.12 35.39
N THR A 560 -11.08 -0.52 36.34
CA THR A 560 -12.25 -1.17 36.98
C THR A 560 -13.57 -0.91 36.24
N SER A 561 -13.53 -0.12 35.19
CA SER A 561 -14.67 0.17 34.31
C SER A 561 -14.20 0.57 32.92
N VAL A 562 -15.06 0.38 31.91
CA VAL A 562 -14.76 0.78 30.53
C VAL A 562 -14.60 2.30 30.43
N GLN A 563 -13.47 2.75 29.90
CA GLN A 563 -13.13 4.16 29.67
C GLN A 563 -12.87 4.38 28.17
N GLU A 564 -13.92 4.37 27.38
CA GLU A 564 -13.82 4.43 25.92
C GLU A 564 -13.15 5.71 25.39
N GLY A 565 -13.30 6.81 26.10
CA GLY A 565 -12.72 8.13 25.76
C GLY A 565 -11.21 8.24 25.98
N THR A 566 -10.57 7.20 26.50
CA THR A 566 -9.13 7.21 26.75
C THR A 566 -8.48 6.03 26.02
N LEU A 567 -7.62 6.31 25.04
CA LEU A 567 -7.00 5.26 24.24
C LEU A 567 -6.10 4.34 25.09
N GLY A 568 -5.34 4.91 26.04
CA GLY A 568 -4.47 4.15 26.95
C GLY A 568 -5.20 3.32 28.01
N SER A 569 -6.54 3.40 28.11
CA SER A 569 -7.36 2.57 29.02
C SER A 569 -7.97 1.34 28.31
N SER A 570 -7.47 1.01 27.12
CA SER A 570 -7.85 -0.18 26.36
C SER A 570 -6.59 -0.80 25.75
N TRP A 571 -6.61 -2.09 25.51
CA TRP A 571 -5.58 -2.80 24.75
C TRP A 571 -5.87 -2.61 23.25
N ASN A 572 -4.91 -2.09 22.53
CA ASN A 572 -5.13 -1.63 21.18
C ASN A 572 -4.07 -2.19 20.24
N ILE A 573 -4.51 -2.57 19.03
CA ILE A 573 -3.58 -3.01 17.98
C ILE A 573 -4.14 -2.66 16.61
N ARG A 574 -3.26 -2.19 15.72
CA ARG A 574 -3.57 -2.04 14.30
C ARG A 574 -3.43 -3.38 13.60
N VAL A 575 -4.44 -3.76 12.84
CA VAL A 575 -4.54 -5.02 12.13
C VAL A 575 -4.54 -4.75 10.62
N PRO A 576 -3.64 -5.39 9.86
CA PRO A 576 -3.56 -5.18 8.42
C PRO A 576 -4.84 -5.60 7.68
N ALA A 577 -5.13 -4.89 6.60
CA ALA A 577 -6.28 -5.11 5.70
C ALA A 577 -6.45 -6.57 5.23
N ALA A 578 -5.35 -7.30 5.05
CA ALA A 578 -5.36 -8.69 4.60
C ALA A 578 -6.14 -9.64 5.51
N LEU A 579 -6.22 -9.34 6.81
CA LEU A 579 -6.95 -10.13 7.81
C LEU A 579 -8.45 -9.80 7.86
N ILE A 580 -8.88 -8.72 7.20
CA ILE A 580 -10.27 -8.23 7.23
C ILE A 580 -10.96 -8.64 5.95
N GLN A 581 -11.56 -9.82 5.97
CA GLN A 581 -12.21 -10.44 4.84
C GLN A 581 -13.69 -10.75 5.15
N PRO A 582 -14.56 -10.89 4.15
CA PRO A 582 -15.89 -11.47 4.38
C PRO A 582 -15.80 -12.83 5.07
N ASN A 583 -16.75 -13.12 5.98
CA ASN A 583 -16.79 -14.33 6.81
C ASN A 583 -15.63 -14.45 7.82
N SER A 584 -14.98 -13.36 8.18
CA SER A 584 -14.05 -13.31 9.31
C SER A 584 -14.79 -13.35 10.63
N SER A 585 -14.18 -13.95 11.64
CA SER A 585 -14.60 -13.86 13.03
C SER A 585 -13.41 -13.66 13.97
N VAL A 586 -13.67 -13.16 15.17
CA VAL A 586 -12.65 -12.76 16.13
C VAL A 586 -13.01 -13.25 17.52
N LEU A 587 -11.97 -13.62 18.29
CA LEU A 587 -12.05 -14.01 19.68
C LEU A 587 -10.87 -13.37 20.42
N ALA A 588 -11.11 -12.78 21.57
CA ALA A 588 -10.05 -12.25 22.42
C ALA A 588 -10.07 -12.90 23.79
N ASP A 589 -8.94 -12.91 24.47
CA ASP A 589 -8.82 -13.31 25.86
C ASP A 589 -7.78 -12.43 26.58
N VAL A 590 -8.12 -12.00 27.77
CA VAL A 590 -7.22 -11.29 28.69
C VAL A 590 -6.47 -12.33 29.52
N ASP A 591 -5.24 -12.04 29.88
CA ASP A 591 -4.34 -12.95 30.59
C ASP A 591 -4.28 -14.38 29.99
N PRO A 592 -3.92 -14.50 28.70
CA PRO A 592 -4.02 -15.77 27.97
C PRO A 592 -3.13 -16.90 28.52
N ASP A 593 -2.16 -16.54 29.32
CA ASP A 593 -1.19 -17.46 29.94
C ASP A 593 -1.42 -17.69 31.44
N ASN A 594 -2.52 -17.09 31.96
CA ASN A 594 -2.93 -17.24 33.37
C ASN A 594 -1.84 -16.81 34.36
N VAL A 595 -1.19 -15.67 34.08
CA VAL A 595 -0.09 -15.13 34.89
C VAL A 595 -0.62 -14.42 36.14
N VAL A 596 -1.78 -13.80 36.05
CA VAL A 596 -2.46 -13.14 37.16
C VAL A 596 -3.37 -14.15 37.85
N ALA A 597 -3.20 -14.35 39.15
CA ALA A 597 -4.14 -15.17 39.91
C ALA A 597 -5.48 -14.46 40.07
N GLU A 598 -6.52 -15.05 39.56
CA GLU A 598 -7.86 -14.49 39.55
C GLU A 598 -8.84 -15.28 40.43
N SER A 599 -9.94 -14.66 40.79
CA SER A 599 -11.02 -15.35 41.50
C SER A 599 -11.87 -16.22 40.54
N ASN A 600 -11.83 -15.92 39.21
CA ASN A 600 -12.49 -16.74 38.19
C ASN A 600 -11.70 -16.65 36.87
N GLU A 601 -11.04 -17.74 36.52
CA GLU A 601 -10.25 -17.86 35.25
C GLU A 601 -11.13 -18.23 34.02
N GLY A 602 -12.43 -18.44 34.23
CA GLY A 602 -13.34 -18.97 33.19
C GLY A 602 -14.00 -17.88 32.34
N ASP A 603 -13.88 -16.59 32.69
CA ASP A 603 -14.56 -15.49 32.02
C ASP A 603 -13.61 -14.47 31.33
N ASN A 604 -12.37 -14.85 31.12
CA ASN A 604 -11.33 -14.04 30.45
C ASN A 604 -11.56 -13.84 28.94
N ALA A 605 -12.43 -14.67 28.35
CA ALA A 605 -12.68 -14.62 26.90
C ALA A 605 -13.76 -13.62 26.49
N PHE A 606 -13.63 -13.05 25.29
CA PHE A 606 -14.68 -12.27 24.65
C PHE A 606 -14.89 -12.69 23.18
N PRO A 607 -16.08 -13.15 22.80
CA PRO A 607 -17.27 -13.33 23.68
C PRO A 607 -17.03 -14.32 24.84
N ALA A 608 -17.72 -14.12 25.94
CA ALA A 608 -17.60 -14.96 27.14
C ALA A 608 -17.92 -16.46 26.90
N THR A 609 -18.59 -16.78 25.78
CA THR A 609 -18.82 -18.17 25.35
C THR A 609 -17.57 -18.87 24.84
N GLY A 610 -16.46 -18.13 24.61
CA GLY A 610 -15.25 -18.67 23.97
C GLY A 610 -15.43 -19.00 22.49
N THR A 611 -16.58 -18.64 21.89
CA THR A 611 -16.87 -18.84 20.46
C THR A 611 -16.53 -17.58 19.68
N PRO A 612 -15.78 -17.65 18.56
CA PRO A 612 -15.45 -16.47 17.78
C PRO A 612 -16.69 -15.72 17.28
N ARG A 613 -16.72 -14.40 17.49
CA ARG A 613 -17.80 -13.51 17.01
C ARG A 613 -17.56 -13.14 15.55
N ALA A 614 -18.58 -13.29 14.71
CA ALA A 614 -18.54 -12.86 13.32
C ALA A 614 -18.32 -11.34 13.20
N ILE A 615 -17.51 -10.94 12.23
CA ILE A 615 -17.26 -9.55 11.87
C ILE A 615 -18.05 -9.24 10.60
N SER A 616 -18.82 -8.15 10.61
CA SER A 616 -19.51 -7.66 9.41
C SER A 616 -18.52 -6.95 8.50
N VAL A 617 -18.13 -7.57 7.38
CA VAL A 617 -17.22 -6.99 6.38
C VAL A 617 -17.94 -6.85 5.05
N ARG A 618 -17.86 -5.66 4.45
CA ARG A 618 -18.47 -5.33 3.16
C ARG A 618 -17.40 -5.06 2.10
N THR A 619 -17.64 -5.54 0.89
CA THR A 619 -16.84 -5.21 -0.29
C THR A 619 -17.47 -4.00 -0.97
N VAL A 620 -16.66 -2.99 -1.27
CA VAL A 620 -17.08 -1.79 -2.03
C VAL A 620 -16.17 -1.62 -3.25
N PRO A 621 -16.67 -1.04 -4.37
CA PRO A 621 -15.83 -0.78 -5.53
C PRO A 621 -14.80 0.33 -5.21
N PRO A 622 -13.63 0.36 -5.89
CA PRO A 622 -12.73 1.50 -5.86
C PRO A 622 -13.44 2.80 -6.27
N VAL A 623 -12.95 3.93 -5.74
CA VAL A 623 -13.40 5.27 -6.16
C VAL A 623 -12.34 5.85 -7.09
N ALA A 624 -12.76 6.33 -8.27
CA ALA A 624 -11.91 7.11 -9.15
C ALA A 624 -12.39 8.57 -9.15
N ILE A 625 -11.49 9.51 -8.95
CA ILE A 625 -11.77 10.95 -8.88
C ILE A 625 -10.91 11.68 -9.91
N GLN A 626 -11.57 12.44 -10.78
CA GLN A 626 -10.94 13.36 -11.72
C GLN A 626 -11.04 14.79 -11.16
N PHE A 627 -9.93 15.38 -10.76
CA PHE A 627 -9.87 16.78 -10.36
C PHE A 627 -9.75 17.69 -11.58
N VAL A 628 -10.66 18.67 -11.72
CA VAL A 628 -10.74 19.56 -12.86
C VAL A 628 -10.32 20.97 -12.43
N PRO A 629 -9.13 21.46 -12.82
CA PRO A 629 -8.76 22.85 -12.58
C PRO A 629 -9.65 23.78 -13.45
N ILE A 630 -10.33 24.74 -12.83
CA ILE A 630 -11.31 25.60 -13.51
C ILE A 630 -10.80 27.04 -13.58
N ARG A 631 -10.74 27.60 -14.79
CA ARG A 631 -10.56 29.03 -15.05
C ARG A 631 -11.91 29.68 -15.21
N GLN A 632 -12.17 30.73 -14.46
CA GLN A 632 -13.37 31.56 -14.58
C GLN A 632 -13.16 32.63 -15.65
N ALA A 633 -13.92 32.61 -16.74
CA ALA A 633 -13.83 33.63 -17.80
C ALA A 633 -14.24 35.03 -17.29
N ALA A 634 -15.16 35.11 -16.33
CA ALA A 634 -15.71 36.33 -15.78
C ALA A 634 -14.67 37.24 -15.08
N ASN A 635 -13.70 36.65 -14.37
CA ASN A 635 -12.71 37.39 -13.56
C ASN A 635 -11.26 36.91 -13.77
N GLY A 636 -11.05 35.85 -14.55
CA GLY A 636 -9.74 35.28 -14.86
C GLY A 636 -9.11 34.44 -13.74
N LEU A 637 -9.80 34.28 -12.60
CA LEU A 637 -9.31 33.44 -11.54
C LEU A 637 -9.23 31.96 -11.99
N THR A 638 -8.16 31.28 -11.58
CA THR A 638 -7.91 29.89 -11.97
C THR A 638 -7.69 29.07 -10.73
N GLY A 639 -8.53 28.06 -10.53
CA GLY A 639 -8.37 27.05 -9.50
C GLY A 639 -7.16 26.17 -9.80
N THR A 640 -6.49 25.74 -8.74
CA THR A 640 -5.30 24.89 -8.84
C THR A 640 -5.58 23.54 -8.21
N VAL A 641 -5.06 22.50 -8.81
CA VAL A 641 -5.02 21.16 -8.22
C VAL A 641 -3.64 21.01 -7.59
N GLY A 642 -3.61 20.90 -6.25
CA GLY A 642 -2.38 20.63 -5.51
C GLY A 642 -1.99 19.15 -5.56
N ASN A 643 -1.29 18.70 -4.52
CA ASN A 643 -1.05 17.27 -4.36
C ASN A 643 -2.38 16.54 -4.16
N VAL A 644 -2.73 15.66 -5.08
CA VAL A 644 -4.02 14.95 -5.08
C VAL A 644 -4.20 14.02 -3.87
N ASP A 645 -3.11 13.49 -3.32
CA ASP A 645 -3.18 12.65 -2.11
C ASP A 645 -3.61 13.46 -0.88
N ASP A 646 -3.14 14.70 -0.74
CA ASP A 646 -3.56 15.60 0.33
C ASP A 646 -5.04 15.98 0.20
N LEU A 647 -5.54 16.14 -1.04
CA LEU A 647 -6.94 16.46 -1.31
C LEU A 647 -7.89 15.36 -0.83
N VAL A 648 -7.49 14.11 -0.95
CA VAL A 648 -8.33 12.94 -0.60
C VAL A 648 -7.99 12.30 0.74
N ASP A 649 -6.93 12.74 1.45
CA ASP A 649 -6.48 12.14 2.70
C ASP A 649 -7.60 12.05 3.75
N LEU A 650 -8.31 13.15 3.97
CA LEU A 650 -9.40 13.18 4.94
C LEU A 650 -10.57 12.25 4.54
N ALA A 651 -10.96 12.26 3.26
CA ALA A 651 -11.98 11.35 2.75
C ALA A 651 -11.58 9.89 2.93
N ARG A 652 -10.31 9.53 2.63
CA ARG A 652 -9.76 8.18 2.80
C ARG A 652 -9.82 7.71 4.25
N ARG A 653 -9.57 8.60 5.21
CA ARG A 653 -9.59 8.26 6.64
C ARG A 653 -10.99 8.12 7.23
N MET A 654 -11.95 8.93 6.76
CA MET A 654 -13.30 8.99 7.30
C MET A 654 -14.27 8.02 6.61
N HIS A 655 -14.39 8.12 5.28
CA HIS A 655 -15.43 7.42 4.54
C HIS A 655 -15.14 5.92 4.36
N PRO A 656 -16.17 5.09 4.14
CA PRO A 656 -16.02 3.66 3.92
C PRO A 656 -15.46 3.36 2.51
N LEU A 657 -14.16 3.59 2.35
CA LEU A 657 -13.43 3.48 1.09
C LEU A 657 -12.35 2.40 1.22
N ASN A 658 -12.20 1.56 0.20
CA ASN A 658 -11.08 0.62 0.10
C ASN A 658 -9.90 1.23 -0.67
N GLU A 659 -10.17 1.85 -1.83
CA GLU A 659 -9.17 2.40 -2.73
C GLU A 659 -9.70 3.71 -3.33
N ILE A 660 -8.82 4.72 -3.44
CA ILE A 660 -9.09 5.96 -4.18
C ILE A 660 -8.01 6.11 -5.26
N ARG A 661 -8.44 6.21 -6.51
CA ARG A 661 -7.62 6.54 -7.66
C ARG A 661 -7.88 7.98 -8.07
N THR A 662 -6.85 8.76 -8.25
CA THR A 662 -6.95 10.17 -8.59
C THR A 662 -6.30 10.46 -9.93
N SER A 663 -6.86 11.44 -10.65
CA SER A 663 -6.28 11.98 -11.88
C SER A 663 -6.61 13.46 -11.99
N VAL A 664 -5.86 14.19 -12.81
CA VAL A 664 -6.05 15.61 -13.05
C VAL A 664 -6.43 15.82 -14.51
N HIS A 665 -7.53 16.52 -14.73
CA HIS A 665 -8.05 16.91 -16.04
C HIS A 665 -7.27 18.08 -16.61
N ALA A 666 -7.29 18.27 -17.92
CA ALA A 666 -6.82 19.50 -18.55
C ALA A 666 -7.56 20.72 -18.00
N LEU A 667 -6.92 21.90 -18.10
CA LEU A 667 -7.54 23.15 -17.64
C LEU A 667 -8.86 23.40 -18.37
N TYR A 668 -9.95 23.42 -17.61
CA TYR A 668 -11.29 23.78 -18.09
C TYR A 668 -11.52 25.28 -17.95
N THR A 669 -12.11 25.91 -18.96
CA THR A 669 -12.54 27.32 -18.88
C THR A 669 -14.06 27.42 -18.88
N THR A 670 -14.65 27.82 -17.75
CA THR A 670 -16.08 28.11 -17.68
C THR A 670 -16.38 29.45 -18.36
N THR A 671 -17.41 29.49 -19.18
CA THR A 671 -17.91 30.69 -19.83
C THR A 671 -19.07 31.34 -19.06
N THR A 672 -19.35 30.84 -17.85
CA THR A 672 -20.30 31.51 -16.94
C THR A 672 -19.85 32.96 -16.71
N GLN A 673 -20.68 33.93 -17.09
CA GLN A 673 -20.34 35.36 -17.08
C GLN A 673 -20.33 35.94 -15.65
N LEU A 674 -21.13 35.40 -14.78
CA LEU A 674 -21.18 35.82 -13.37
C LEU A 674 -20.03 35.22 -12.59
N PRO A 675 -19.25 35.97 -11.82
CA PRO A 675 -18.22 35.42 -10.95
C PRO A 675 -18.87 34.62 -9.82
N LEU A 676 -18.11 33.66 -9.25
CA LEU A 676 -18.53 32.95 -8.07
C LEU A 676 -18.65 33.92 -6.88
N GLU A 677 -19.81 33.95 -6.25
CA GLU A 677 -20.11 34.82 -5.11
C GLU A 677 -20.20 34.05 -3.78
N VAL A 678 -19.95 34.74 -2.69
CA VAL A 678 -19.89 34.19 -1.33
C VAL A 678 -21.17 33.48 -0.85
N LEU A 679 -22.33 33.92 -1.32
CA LEU A 679 -23.65 33.33 -1.01
C LEU A 679 -24.33 32.71 -2.23
N ASP A 680 -23.63 32.65 -3.37
CA ASP A 680 -24.14 32.20 -4.66
C ASP A 680 -25.50 32.84 -5.06
N GLY A 681 -25.68 34.12 -4.73
CA GLY A 681 -26.89 34.87 -5.07
C GLY A 681 -27.09 35.05 -6.58
N ASN A 682 -26.05 34.86 -7.37
CA ASN A 682 -26.05 34.94 -8.83
C ASN A 682 -26.11 33.57 -9.51
N GLU A 683 -26.23 32.46 -8.76
CA GLU A 683 -26.29 31.05 -9.23
C GLU A 683 -25.05 30.58 -10.01
N ALA A 684 -23.92 31.23 -9.85
CA ALA A 684 -22.73 30.92 -10.62
C ALA A 684 -22.12 29.56 -10.22
N TRP A 685 -22.17 29.22 -8.93
CA TRP A 685 -21.74 27.91 -8.41
C TRP A 685 -22.56 26.77 -9.02
N GLU A 686 -23.91 26.91 -9.04
CA GLU A 686 -24.79 25.91 -9.63
C GLU A 686 -24.51 25.69 -11.13
N ARG A 687 -24.23 26.78 -11.87
CA ARG A 687 -23.90 26.71 -13.31
C ARG A 687 -22.57 26.00 -13.57
N VAL A 688 -21.56 26.21 -12.72
CA VAL A 688 -20.29 25.51 -12.84
C VAL A 688 -20.46 24.04 -12.49
N LEU A 689 -21.26 23.71 -11.46
CA LEU A 689 -21.60 22.33 -11.12
C LEU A 689 -22.32 21.59 -12.27
N GLU A 690 -23.30 22.28 -12.95
CA GLU A 690 -23.94 21.75 -14.18
C GLU A 690 -22.90 21.44 -15.27
N GLU A 691 -21.93 22.34 -15.47
CA GLU A 691 -20.87 22.17 -16.49
C GLU A 691 -19.97 20.97 -16.16
N ILE A 692 -19.63 20.75 -14.89
CA ILE A 692 -18.81 19.60 -14.45
C ILE A 692 -19.54 18.27 -14.67
N GLU A 693 -20.83 18.19 -14.33
CA GLU A 693 -21.62 16.99 -14.59
C GLU A 693 -21.77 16.73 -16.09
N LEU A 694 -22.03 17.79 -16.87
CA LEU A 694 -22.15 17.65 -18.30
C LEU A 694 -20.83 17.18 -18.96
N MET A 695 -19.71 17.72 -18.51
CA MET A 695 -18.36 17.30 -18.92
C MET A 695 -18.17 15.79 -18.67
N ARG A 696 -18.44 15.31 -17.46
CA ARG A 696 -18.35 13.90 -17.09
C ARG A 696 -19.17 13.00 -18.03
N LEU A 697 -20.41 13.42 -18.32
CA LEU A 697 -21.30 12.68 -19.23
C LEU A 697 -20.81 12.71 -20.69
N ILE A 698 -20.28 13.84 -21.18
CA ILE A 698 -19.70 13.97 -22.52
C ILE A 698 -18.51 13.01 -22.68
N GLU A 699 -17.63 12.96 -21.69
CA GLU A 699 -16.46 12.09 -21.69
C GLU A 699 -16.80 10.62 -21.46
N GLY A 700 -18.02 10.34 -21.00
CA GLY A 700 -18.59 9.00 -20.85
C GLY A 700 -17.86 8.17 -19.81
N THR A 701 -17.50 8.78 -18.68
CA THR A 701 -16.79 8.15 -17.57
C THR A 701 -17.73 7.93 -16.38
N SER A 702 -17.39 6.95 -15.55
CA SER A 702 -18.05 6.67 -14.26
C SER A 702 -17.30 7.29 -13.07
N GLN A 703 -16.20 7.99 -13.31
CA GLN A 703 -15.42 8.66 -12.26
C GLN A 703 -16.22 9.79 -11.61
N HIS A 704 -15.86 10.12 -10.37
CA HIS A 704 -16.27 11.37 -9.75
C HIS A 704 -15.50 12.52 -10.40
N TYR A 705 -16.20 13.59 -10.78
CA TYR A 705 -15.59 14.81 -11.29
C TYR A 705 -15.67 15.90 -10.22
N PHE A 706 -14.51 16.40 -9.83
CA PHE A 706 -14.40 17.42 -8.81
C PHE A 706 -13.76 18.69 -9.38
N GLY A 707 -14.59 19.71 -9.60
CA GLY A 707 -14.13 21.01 -10.10
C GLY A 707 -13.40 21.81 -9.01
N MET A 708 -12.16 22.25 -9.29
CA MET A 708 -11.37 23.07 -8.39
C MET A 708 -11.44 24.52 -8.83
N VAL A 709 -12.02 25.39 -8.01
CA VAL A 709 -12.19 26.82 -8.29
C VAL A 709 -11.44 27.69 -7.30
N ARG A 710 -11.00 28.86 -7.76
CA ARG A 710 -10.44 29.90 -6.89
C ARG A 710 -11.47 30.96 -6.59
N VAL A 711 -11.66 31.29 -5.33
CA VAL A 711 -12.51 32.40 -4.88
C VAL A 711 -11.68 33.43 -4.09
N ASN A 712 -12.17 34.67 -4.04
CA ASN A 712 -11.47 35.80 -3.42
C ASN A 712 -12.06 36.18 -2.05
N TYR A 713 -12.81 35.29 -1.41
CA TYR A 713 -13.43 35.51 -0.13
C TYR A 713 -13.08 34.38 0.87
N GLY A 714 -13.09 34.71 2.15
CA GLY A 714 -12.97 33.72 3.22
C GLY A 714 -14.33 33.54 3.89
N GLY A 715 -14.82 32.30 3.94
CA GLY A 715 -16.15 31.94 4.43
C GLY A 715 -17.27 32.11 3.37
N GLY A 716 -18.42 31.52 3.62
CA GLY A 716 -19.51 31.38 2.64
C GLY A 716 -19.43 30.06 1.89
N VAL A 717 -19.91 30.00 0.64
CA VAL A 717 -19.89 28.81 -0.19
C VAL A 717 -18.44 28.46 -0.55
N ASN A 718 -17.97 27.32 -0.06
CA ASN A 718 -16.65 26.76 -0.35
C ASN A 718 -16.72 25.51 -1.21
N GLY A 719 -17.89 24.88 -1.33
CA GLY A 719 -18.17 23.74 -2.17
C GLY A 719 -19.65 23.65 -2.49
N ILE A 720 -19.98 22.84 -3.48
CA ILE A 720 -21.35 22.50 -3.87
C ILE A 720 -21.34 21.16 -4.60
N GLY A 721 -22.26 20.26 -4.24
CA GLY A 721 -22.36 18.94 -4.82
C GLY A 721 -23.79 18.49 -5.09
N TYR A 722 -23.93 17.54 -6.00
CA TYR A 722 -25.18 16.82 -6.17
C TYR A 722 -25.34 15.71 -5.15
N VAL A 723 -26.56 15.52 -4.67
CA VAL A 723 -26.90 14.38 -3.82
C VAL A 723 -27.07 13.13 -4.69
N GLY A 724 -26.16 12.17 -4.56
CA GLY A 724 -26.22 10.89 -5.27
C GLY A 724 -25.71 10.91 -6.71
N VAL A 725 -25.09 11.99 -7.18
CA VAL A 725 -24.47 12.09 -8.50
C VAL A 725 -22.97 12.39 -8.35
N PRO A 726 -22.08 11.75 -9.14
CA PRO A 726 -20.63 11.82 -8.90
C PRO A 726 -19.98 13.09 -9.47
N SER A 727 -20.54 14.27 -9.14
CA SER A 727 -20.02 15.59 -9.55
C SER A 727 -20.16 16.61 -8.43
N ALA A 728 -19.08 17.34 -8.21
CA ALA A 728 -18.99 18.41 -7.23
C ALA A 728 -18.01 19.51 -7.67
N VAL A 729 -18.08 20.65 -7.01
CA VAL A 729 -17.15 21.78 -7.21
C VAL A 729 -16.74 22.30 -5.84
N GLY A 730 -15.45 22.57 -5.64
CA GLY A 730 -14.93 23.10 -4.39
C GLY A 730 -13.84 24.15 -4.58
N SER A 731 -13.65 24.96 -3.55
CA SER A 731 -12.59 25.97 -3.48
C SER A 731 -11.21 25.30 -3.31
N ASP A 732 -10.20 25.87 -3.96
CA ASP A 732 -8.78 25.47 -3.83
C ASP A 732 -8.08 26.15 -2.64
N ALA A 733 -8.82 26.63 -1.64
CA ALA A 733 -8.25 27.26 -0.44
C ALA A 733 -7.41 26.25 0.37
N PRO A 734 -6.11 26.48 0.62
CA PRO A 734 -5.21 25.47 1.16
C PRO A 734 -5.56 24.93 2.53
N ALA A 735 -6.21 25.74 3.37
CA ALA A 735 -6.49 25.35 4.76
C ALA A 735 -7.61 24.30 4.88
N ASP A 736 -8.61 24.33 3.99
CA ASP A 736 -9.85 23.57 4.15
C ASP A 736 -10.15 22.62 2.98
N VAL A 737 -9.31 22.60 1.95
CA VAL A 737 -9.59 21.89 0.70
C VAL A 737 -9.90 20.41 0.90
N GLY A 738 -9.15 19.70 1.74
CA GLY A 738 -9.41 18.29 2.03
C GLY A 738 -10.73 18.05 2.75
N GLN A 739 -11.18 19.02 3.60
CA GLN A 739 -12.48 18.96 4.24
C GLN A 739 -13.61 19.20 3.25
N VAL A 740 -13.47 20.18 2.36
CA VAL A 740 -14.43 20.42 1.28
C VAL A 740 -14.57 19.21 0.38
N VAL A 741 -13.46 18.62 -0.06
CA VAL A 741 -13.48 17.38 -0.86
C VAL A 741 -14.20 16.25 -0.14
N ALA A 742 -13.91 16.00 1.13
CA ALA A 742 -14.53 14.93 1.90
C ALA A 742 -16.05 15.17 2.10
N HIS A 743 -16.47 16.42 2.31
CA HIS A 743 -17.85 16.84 2.44
C HIS A 743 -18.64 16.64 1.15
N GLU A 744 -18.14 17.20 0.03
CA GLU A 744 -18.82 17.11 -1.26
C GLU A 744 -18.92 15.68 -1.80
N LEU A 745 -17.91 14.83 -1.54
CA LEU A 745 -17.99 13.41 -1.82
C LEU A 745 -19.10 12.74 -0.99
N GLY A 746 -19.33 13.17 0.24
CA GLY A 746 -20.46 12.71 1.05
C GLY A 746 -21.79 12.97 0.35
N HIS A 747 -22.00 14.16 -0.24
CA HIS A 747 -23.17 14.45 -1.06
C HIS A 747 -23.25 13.53 -2.29
N ASN A 748 -22.13 13.34 -2.98
CA ASN A 748 -22.10 12.45 -4.14
C ASN A 748 -22.49 10.99 -3.79
N TRP A 749 -22.32 10.59 -2.52
CA TRP A 749 -22.79 9.30 -2.01
C TRP A 749 -24.15 9.37 -1.30
N GLY A 750 -24.97 10.32 -1.66
CA GLY A 750 -26.37 10.43 -1.25
C GLY A 750 -26.58 11.01 0.15
N ARG A 751 -25.60 11.73 0.71
CA ARG A 751 -25.79 12.37 2.02
C ARG A 751 -26.29 13.80 1.91
N TRP A 752 -27.22 14.14 2.77
CA TRP A 752 -27.66 15.49 3.06
C TRP A 752 -26.88 16.06 4.25
N HIS A 753 -27.05 17.35 4.54
CA HIS A 753 -26.37 17.96 5.67
C HIS A 753 -26.82 17.40 7.02
N SER A 754 -25.88 17.38 7.97
CA SER A 754 -26.15 17.25 9.40
C SER A 754 -26.37 18.63 10.03
N PRO A 755 -27.21 18.77 11.08
CA PRO A 755 -27.65 20.09 11.60
C PRO A 755 -26.59 20.79 12.45
N CYS A 756 -25.32 20.84 12.01
CA CYS A 756 -24.24 21.58 12.68
C CYS A 756 -23.84 22.80 11.86
N GLY A 757 -23.84 24.00 12.47
CA GLY A 757 -23.49 25.23 11.77
C GLY A 757 -24.67 25.83 10.98
N ASN A 758 -25.89 25.33 11.19
CA ASN A 758 -27.12 25.75 10.54
C ASN A 758 -27.05 25.70 8.99
N PRO A 759 -26.68 24.57 8.40
CA PRO A 759 -26.70 24.41 6.94
C PRO A 759 -28.11 24.38 6.41
N GLY A 760 -28.33 24.88 5.19
CA GLY A 760 -29.50 24.55 4.39
C GLY A 760 -29.44 23.09 3.92
N GLY A 761 -30.54 22.59 3.30
CA GLY A 761 -30.52 21.26 2.67
C GLY A 761 -30.32 20.08 3.64
N LEU A 762 -31.07 20.07 4.72
CA LEU A 762 -31.19 18.89 5.60
C LEU A 762 -31.99 17.79 4.88
N ASP A 763 -31.77 16.52 5.28
CA ASP A 763 -32.47 15.37 4.72
C ASP A 763 -33.98 15.57 4.90
N PRO A 764 -34.77 15.66 3.82
CA PRO A 764 -36.21 15.87 3.92
C PRO A 764 -36.98 14.64 4.39
N ASP A 765 -36.41 13.47 4.22
CA ASP A 765 -37.09 12.18 4.46
C ASP A 765 -36.68 11.52 5.78
N GLU A 766 -35.44 11.79 6.25
CA GLU A 766 -34.87 11.14 7.42
C GLU A 766 -34.11 12.13 8.31
N PRO A 767 -34.57 12.42 9.53
CA PRO A 767 -33.88 13.34 10.40
C PRO A 767 -32.55 12.75 10.88
N TYR A 768 -31.52 13.59 10.98
CA TYR A 768 -30.23 13.22 11.52
C TYR A 768 -30.33 12.77 12.99
N PRO A 769 -29.80 11.60 13.39
CA PRO A 769 -30.12 10.98 14.68
C PRO A 769 -29.49 11.69 15.90
N TYR A 770 -28.38 12.40 15.73
CA TYR A 770 -27.66 13.01 16.86
C TYR A 770 -27.87 14.50 16.94
N GLY A 771 -28.27 14.99 18.11
CA GLY A 771 -28.57 16.41 18.35
C GLY A 771 -27.37 17.32 18.00
N GLY A 772 -27.66 18.44 17.31
CA GLY A 772 -26.65 19.43 16.91
C GLY A 772 -25.64 18.93 15.89
N GLY A 773 -25.95 17.89 15.10
CA GLY A 773 -25.08 17.35 14.06
C GLY A 773 -23.77 16.76 14.59
N ARG A 774 -23.80 16.14 15.77
CA ARG A 774 -22.65 15.46 16.38
C ARG A 774 -22.46 14.06 15.82
N ILE A 775 -21.26 13.48 15.98
CA ILE A 775 -21.04 12.10 15.51
C ILE A 775 -21.66 11.03 16.40
N GLY A 776 -22.01 11.36 17.65
CA GLY A 776 -22.81 10.52 18.55
C GLY A 776 -22.10 9.31 19.15
N VAL A 777 -21.10 8.77 18.51
CA VAL A 777 -20.28 7.63 18.94
C VAL A 777 -18.79 8.00 18.88
N TYR A 778 -17.92 7.19 19.48
CA TYR A 778 -16.47 7.43 19.34
C TYR A 778 -15.99 7.09 17.92
N GLY A 779 -15.34 8.03 17.29
CA GLY A 779 -14.54 7.80 16.10
C GLY A 779 -13.07 7.56 16.43
N LEU A 780 -12.32 7.01 15.48
CA LEU A 780 -10.88 6.86 15.57
C LEU A 780 -10.23 7.16 14.22
N ASP A 781 -9.34 8.13 14.21
CA ASP A 781 -8.41 8.32 13.10
C ASP A 781 -7.32 7.25 13.20
N VAL A 782 -7.53 6.12 12.52
CA VAL A 782 -6.63 4.95 12.56
C VAL A 782 -5.23 5.28 12.07
N ALA A 783 -5.11 6.18 11.10
CA ALA A 783 -3.82 6.57 10.53
C ALA A 783 -2.97 7.42 11.50
N ARG A 784 -3.64 8.17 12.41
CA ARG A 784 -3.00 9.07 13.38
C ARG A 784 -3.19 8.61 14.82
N GLU A 785 -3.83 7.47 15.04
CA GLU A 785 -4.17 6.89 16.33
C GLU A 785 -4.85 7.89 17.28
N ARG A 786 -5.73 8.71 16.73
CA ARG A 786 -6.39 9.78 17.47
C ARG A 786 -7.87 9.52 17.64
N LEU A 787 -8.33 9.45 18.90
CA LEU A 787 -9.75 9.38 19.22
C LEU A 787 -10.50 10.66 18.82
N ARG A 788 -11.73 10.47 18.37
CA ARG A 788 -12.70 11.48 18.03
C ARG A 788 -13.90 11.32 18.97
N PRO A 789 -14.14 12.27 19.88
CA PRO A 789 -15.22 12.11 20.87
C PRO A 789 -16.61 12.24 20.22
N PRO A 790 -17.65 11.66 20.82
CA PRO A 790 -19.03 11.74 20.32
C PRO A 790 -19.55 13.17 20.12
N SER A 791 -18.93 14.15 20.77
CA SER A 791 -19.23 15.57 20.66
C SER A 791 -18.67 16.24 19.41
N ASP A 792 -17.78 15.58 18.66
CA ASP A 792 -17.26 16.13 17.42
C ASP A 792 -18.40 16.31 16.39
N PRO A 793 -18.33 17.34 15.53
CA PRO A 793 -19.32 17.53 14.49
C PRO A 793 -19.17 16.46 13.38
N ASP A 794 -20.30 16.12 12.75
CA ASP A 794 -20.30 15.25 11.56
C ASP A 794 -19.75 16.02 10.34
N ILE A 795 -19.05 15.30 9.45
CA ILE A 795 -18.46 15.86 8.24
C ILE A 795 -19.47 16.53 7.32
N MET A 796 -20.73 16.11 7.36
CA MET A 796 -21.83 16.68 6.58
C MET A 796 -22.41 17.97 7.19
N GLY A 797 -21.79 18.53 8.23
CA GLY A 797 -22.14 19.82 8.80
C GLY A 797 -21.09 20.89 8.53
N TYR A 798 -21.40 22.16 8.90
CA TYR A 798 -20.53 23.32 8.69
C TYR A 798 -19.68 23.70 9.93
N CYS A 799 -19.61 22.81 10.92
CA CYS A 799 -18.81 23.03 12.09
C CYS A 799 -17.33 22.62 11.90
N PRO A 800 -16.38 23.31 12.58
CA PRO A 800 -14.95 23.04 12.40
C PRO A 800 -14.52 21.70 13.03
N ASN A 801 -13.42 21.13 12.52
CA ASN A 801 -12.81 19.87 12.96
C ASN A 801 -13.77 18.66 12.91
N PRO A 802 -14.48 18.43 11.83
CA PRO A 802 -15.45 17.36 11.74
C PRO A 802 -14.80 15.96 11.73
N TRP A 803 -15.63 14.97 12.03
CA TRP A 803 -15.36 13.56 11.77
C TRP A 803 -16.62 12.92 11.16
N ILE A 804 -16.63 11.60 10.94
CA ILE A 804 -17.79 10.91 10.40
C ILE A 804 -18.55 10.18 11.52
N SER A 805 -19.88 10.32 11.56
CA SER A 805 -20.73 9.50 12.42
C SER A 805 -20.90 8.09 11.87
N ASP A 806 -21.33 7.15 12.72
CA ASP A 806 -21.77 5.82 12.29
C ASP A 806 -22.94 5.91 11.29
N TYR A 807 -23.90 6.78 11.56
CA TYR A 807 -25.04 7.04 10.67
C TYR A 807 -24.58 7.46 9.25
N THR A 808 -23.74 8.47 9.13
CA THR A 808 -23.22 8.92 7.84
C THR A 808 -22.38 7.84 7.17
N TYR A 809 -21.53 7.15 7.93
CA TYR A 809 -20.67 6.08 7.44
C TYR A 809 -21.51 4.92 6.87
N GLU A 810 -22.50 4.43 7.60
CA GLU A 810 -23.36 3.31 7.16
C GLU A 810 -24.18 3.66 5.92
N LYS A 811 -24.72 4.89 5.85
CA LYS A 811 -25.48 5.34 4.67
C LYS A 811 -24.59 5.44 3.42
N VAL A 812 -23.37 5.98 3.56
CA VAL A 812 -22.39 5.99 2.46
C VAL A 812 -22.00 4.56 2.07
N LEU A 813 -21.78 3.68 3.05
CA LEU A 813 -21.45 2.28 2.79
C LEU A 813 -22.58 1.56 2.04
N ALA A 814 -23.82 1.77 2.44
CA ALA A 814 -25.00 1.21 1.78
C ALA A 814 -25.13 1.70 0.33
N PHE A 815 -24.99 3.01 0.10
CA PHE A 815 -25.00 3.60 -1.24
C PHE A 815 -23.95 2.99 -2.16
N ARG A 816 -22.73 2.87 -1.68
CA ARG A 816 -21.60 2.34 -2.44
C ARG A 816 -21.72 0.82 -2.70
N SER A 817 -22.26 0.08 -1.73
CA SER A 817 -22.51 -1.36 -1.89
C SER A 817 -23.61 -1.63 -2.92
N ALA A 818 -24.66 -0.80 -2.97
CA ALA A 818 -25.72 -0.89 -3.97
C ALA A 818 -25.19 -0.58 -5.39
N ALA A 819 -24.30 0.39 -5.53
CA ALA A 819 -23.64 0.70 -6.81
C ALA A 819 -22.80 -0.47 -7.35
N ALA A 820 -22.17 -1.26 -6.47
CA ALA A 820 -21.44 -2.47 -6.85
C ALA A 820 -22.35 -3.53 -7.48
N SER A 821 -23.60 -3.64 -7.00
CA SER A 821 -24.56 -4.62 -7.49
C SER A 821 -25.21 -4.22 -8.83
N SER A 822 -25.22 -2.93 -9.16
CA SER A 822 -25.83 -2.37 -10.38
C SER A 822 -24.85 -2.21 -11.56
N SER A 823 -23.56 -2.51 -11.38
CA SER A 823 -22.54 -2.37 -12.42
C SER A 823 -22.56 -3.45 -13.52
N SER A 824 -23.63 -4.24 -13.62
CA SER A 824 -23.79 -5.21 -14.71
C SER A 824 -24.08 -4.51 -16.04
N MET A 825 -23.19 -4.69 -17.02
CA MET A 825 -23.21 -4.23 -18.40
C MET A 825 -23.07 -2.72 -18.61
N MET A 826 -21.86 -2.22 -18.50
CA MET A 826 -21.52 -0.91 -19.04
C MET A 826 -21.62 -0.96 -20.57
N ALA A 827 -22.69 -0.37 -21.12
CA ALA A 827 -22.78 -0.16 -22.58
C ALA A 827 -21.55 0.61 -23.08
N GLY A 828 -21.02 0.23 -24.25
CA GLY A 828 -19.95 0.95 -24.91
C GLY A 828 -20.36 2.40 -25.27
N LYS A 829 -19.41 3.25 -25.61
CA LYS A 829 -19.71 4.59 -26.15
C LYS A 829 -20.52 4.43 -27.44
N GLN A 830 -21.61 5.19 -27.57
CA GLN A 830 -22.48 5.18 -28.74
C GLN A 830 -23.07 6.59 -28.98
N PRO A 831 -23.57 6.87 -30.19
CA PRO A 831 -24.24 8.13 -30.46
C PRO A 831 -25.36 8.38 -29.46
N SER A 832 -25.32 9.53 -28.82
CA SER A 832 -26.27 9.91 -27.76
C SER A 832 -26.61 11.40 -27.89
N MET A 833 -27.84 11.75 -27.51
CA MET A 833 -28.27 13.12 -27.37
C MET A 833 -28.10 13.57 -25.92
N MET A 834 -27.32 14.59 -25.70
CA MET A 834 -27.19 15.22 -24.37
C MET A 834 -28.37 16.15 -24.13
N VAL A 835 -29.14 15.84 -23.08
CA VAL A 835 -30.32 16.62 -22.66
C VAL A 835 -30.13 16.98 -21.20
N TRP A 836 -30.25 18.25 -20.89
CA TRP A 836 -29.93 18.76 -19.55
C TRP A 836 -30.67 20.04 -19.25
N GLY A 837 -30.77 20.35 -17.97
CA GLY A 837 -31.47 21.51 -17.49
C GLY A 837 -31.71 21.49 -16.00
N ARG A 838 -32.53 22.43 -15.52
CA ARG A 838 -32.82 22.62 -14.12
C ARG A 838 -34.27 22.94 -13.82
N ILE A 839 -34.67 22.65 -12.61
CA ILE A 839 -35.96 23.02 -12.02
C ILE A 839 -35.64 23.95 -10.85
N GLN A 840 -36.10 25.19 -10.90
CA GLN A 840 -35.80 26.17 -9.89
C GLN A 840 -37.06 26.99 -9.57
N ASN A 841 -37.46 27.01 -8.30
CA ASN A 841 -38.67 27.70 -7.85
C ASN A 841 -39.93 27.32 -8.67
N GLY A 842 -40.06 26.06 -9.05
CA GLY A 842 -41.13 25.56 -9.91
C GLY A 842 -41.03 25.94 -11.40
N ARG A 843 -39.98 26.68 -11.81
CA ARG A 843 -39.70 27.00 -13.20
C ARG A 843 -38.84 25.94 -13.86
N LEU A 844 -39.27 25.43 -15.01
CA LEU A 844 -38.52 24.47 -15.82
C LEU A 844 -37.59 25.26 -16.78
N VAL A 845 -36.30 24.88 -16.78
CA VAL A 845 -35.31 25.45 -17.70
C VAL A 845 -34.66 24.29 -18.45
N LEU A 846 -34.87 24.24 -19.78
CA LEU A 846 -34.22 23.29 -20.68
C LEU A 846 -33.07 24.01 -21.38
N GLN A 847 -31.89 23.43 -21.33
CA GLN A 847 -30.66 23.95 -21.93
C GLN A 847 -30.49 23.43 -23.38
N PRO A 848 -29.63 24.05 -24.21
CA PRO A 848 -29.38 23.60 -25.55
C PRO A 848 -28.85 22.14 -25.57
N ALA A 849 -29.56 21.28 -26.27
CA ALA A 849 -29.15 19.90 -26.49
C ALA A 849 -28.11 19.77 -27.60
N PHE A 850 -27.35 18.68 -27.63
CA PHE A 850 -26.39 18.37 -28.69
C PHE A 850 -26.13 16.87 -28.74
N GLN A 851 -25.50 16.43 -29.82
CA GLN A 851 -25.16 15.03 -30.04
C GLN A 851 -23.69 14.78 -29.68
N VAL A 852 -23.41 13.61 -29.15
CA VAL A 852 -22.05 13.20 -28.80
C VAL A 852 -21.94 11.67 -28.78
N VAL A 853 -20.75 11.14 -29.07
CA VAL A 853 -20.48 9.72 -28.88
C VAL A 853 -19.99 9.52 -27.44
N THR A 854 -20.87 9.02 -26.59
CA THR A 854 -20.60 8.82 -25.17
C THR A 854 -21.27 7.57 -24.64
N ARG A 855 -21.04 7.23 -23.37
CA ARG A 855 -21.80 6.18 -22.69
C ARG A 855 -23.21 6.68 -22.38
N PRO A 856 -24.27 5.92 -22.70
CA PRO A 856 -25.61 6.27 -22.31
C PRO A 856 -25.77 6.45 -20.81
N SER A 857 -26.52 7.47 -20.41
CA SER A 857 -26.93 7.73 -19.04
C SER A 857 -28.40 8.11 -19.04
N LEU A 858 -29.24 7.15 -18.67
CA LEU A 858 -30.71 7.33 -18.60
C LEU A 858 -31.14 7.54 -17.15
N PRO A 859 -32.32 8.14 -16.92
CA PRO A 859 -32.89 8.24 -15.58
C PRO A 859 -32.98 6.87 -14.90
N GLN A 860 -32.47 6.76 -13.69
CA GLN A 860 -32.53 5.51 -12.92
C GLN A 860 -33.91 5.27 -12.29
N ARG A 861 -34.70 6.32 -12.11
CA ARG A 861 -36.03 6.27 -11.52
C ARG A 861 -37.02 7.10 -12.33
N PRO A 862 -38.24 6.61 -12.59
CA PRO A 862 -39.31 7.45 -13.10
C PRO A 862 -39.68 8.51 -12.04
N GLY A 863 -40.16 9.65 -12.48
CA GLY A 863 -40.53 10.76 -11.59
C GLY A 863 -41.57 11.69 -12.23
N PRO A 864 -41.80 12.83 -11.59
CA PRO A 864 -42.88 13.73 -11.99
C PRO A 864 -42.59 14.56 -13.25
N TYR A 865 -41.35 14.54 -13.75
CA TYR A 865 -40.93 15.29 -14.93
C TYR A 865 -40.97 14.40 -16.16
N THR A 866 -41.36 14.97 -17.32
CA THR A 866 -41.39 14.25 -18.61
C THR A 866 -40.68 15.10 -19.67
N LEU A 867 -39.66 14.49 -20.29
CA LEU A 867 -38.97 15.04 -21.46
C LEU A 867 -39.44 14.32 -22.72
N GLU A 868 -39.91 15.06 -23.71
CA GLU A 868 -40.35 14.53 -25.00
C GLU A 868 -39.55 15.14 -26.16
N ALA A 869 -39.12 14.30 -27.09
CA ALA A 869 -38.55 14.74 -28.35
C ALA A 869 -39.58 14.55 -29.48
N THR A 870 -39.72 15.59 -30.32
CA THR A 870 -40.65 15.57 -31.45
C THR A 870 -39.95 15.94 -32.75
N ALA A 871 -40.41 15.34 -33.83
CA ALA A 871 -40.05 15.70 -35.19
C ALA A 871 -40.80 16.97 -35.66
N ALA A 872 -40.46 17.50 -36.82
CA ALA A 872 -41.07 18.71 -37.40
C ALA A 872 -42.56 18.58 -37.71
N ASP A 873 -43.06 17.39 -37.97
CA ASP A 873 -44.46 17.04 -38.17
C ASP A 873 -45.24 16.81 -36.87
N GLY A 874 -44.56 16.96 -35.70
CA GLY A 874 -45.16 16.72 -34.40
C GLY A 874 -45.09 15.25 -33.93
N THR A 875 -44.53 14.35 -34.71
CA THR A 875 -44.36 12.97 -34.32
C THR A 875 -43.46 12.83 -33.13
N ARG A 876 -43.87 12.12 -32.08
CA ARG A 876 -43.05 11.89 -30.89
C ARG A 876 -42.01 10.79 -31.17
N LEU A 877 -40.74 11.17 -31.02
CA LEU A 877 -39.58 10.30 -31.28
C LEU A 877 -39.18 9.49 -30.05
N PHE A 878 -39.13 10.12 -28.87
CA PHE A 878 -38.95 9.44 -27.59
C PHE A 878 -39.59 10.25 -26.45
N SER A 879 -39.78 9.59 -25.29
CA SER A 879 -40.24 10.22 -24.06
C SER A 879 -39.54 9.58 -22.86
N LEU A 880 -39.09 10.41 -21.94
CA LEU A 880 -38.42 10.01 -20.70
C LEU A 880 -39.16 10.60 -19.50
N SER A 881 -39.49 9.76 -18.52
CA SER A 881 -40.00 10.18 -17.22
C SER A 881 -38.88 10.07 -16.18
N PHE A 882 -38.69 11.11 -15.36
CA PHE A 882 -37.55 11.17 -14.42
C PHE A 882 -37.87 12.04 -13.21
N ASP A 883 -37.09 11.82 -12.13
CA ASP A 883 -36.90 12.78 -11.07
C ASP A 883 -35.57 13.52 -11.25
N ALA A 884 -35.54 14.81 -10.89
CA ALA A 884 -34.36 15.63 -11.01
C ALA A 884 -33.52 15.57 -9.73
N ASN A 885 -32.19 15.60 -9.86
CA ASN A 885 -31.25 15.47 -8.78
C ASN A 885 -31.20 16.75 -7.93
N PRO A 886 -31.33 16.68 -6.61
CA PRO A 886 -31.20 17.83 -5.75
C PRO A 886 -29.76 18.30 -5.64
N VAL A 887 -29.59 19.61 -5.43
CA VAL A 887 -28.35 20.26 -5.07
C VAL A 887 -28.33 20.45 -3.56
N ALA A 888 -27.28 19.96 -2.89
CA ALA A 888 -27.26 19.85 -1.44
C ALA A 888 -27.33 21.19 -0.72
N ASP A 889 -26.54 22.18 -1.18
CA ASP A 889 -26.32 23.45 -0.50
C ASP A 889 -27.38 24.52 -0.81
N LYS A 890 -28.57 24.11 -1.32
CA LYS A 890 -29.61 25.04 -1.75
C LYS A 890 -30.95 24.89 -1.00
N GLU A 891 -31.29 25.88 -0.23
CA GLU A 891 -32.57 25.94 0.51
C GLU A 891 -33.79 26.09 -0.43
N ASN A 892 -33.59 26.61 -1.64
CA ASN A 892 -34.65 26.89 -2.62
C ASN A 892 -35.15 25.66 -3.39
N GLY A 893 -34.64 24.44 -3.05
CA GLY A 893 -35.04 23.22 -3.72
C GLY A 893 -34.62 23.15 -5.20
N SER A 894 -33.54 23.82 -5.58
CA SER A 894 -32.98 23.72 -6.92
C SER A 894 -32.64 22.25 -7.26
N ARG A 895 -33.07 21.80 -8.43
CA ARG A 895 -32.85 20.44 -8.92
C ARG A 895 -32.34 20.48 -10.34
N HIS A 896 -31.41 19.60 -10.67
CA HIS A 896 -30.83 19.52 -11.99
C HIS A 896 -31.03 18.15 -12.61
N PHE A 897 -30.97 18.08 -13.92
CA PHE A 897 -30.97 16.83 -14.65
C PHE A 897 -30.04 16.91 -15.85
N ALA A 898 -29.35 15.82 -16.14
CA ALA A 898 -28.52 15.64 -17.33
C ALA A 898 -28.55 14.17 -17.75
N PHE A 899 -28.81 13.90 -19.01
CA PHE A 899 -28.91 12.55 -19.55
C PHE A 899 -28.19 12.46 -20.89
N ALA A 900 -27.51 11.36 -21.12
CA ALA A 900 -27.02 10.94 -22.43
C ALA A 900 -27.99 9.88 -23.00
N VAL A 901 -28.97 10.34 -23.78
CA VAL A 901 -30.02 9.49 -24.37
C VAL A 901 -29.47 8.83 -25.63
N PRO A 902 -29.34 7.49 -25.71
CA PRO A 902 -28.88 6.82 -26.89
C PRO A 902 -29.89 7.00 -28.02
N VAL A 903 -29.48 7.56 -29.14
CA VAL A 903 -30.33 7.87 -30.28
C VAL A 903 -29.62 7.49 -31.56
N ASP A 904 -30.29 6.74 -32.42
CA ASP A 904 -29.81 6.50 -33.77
C ASP A 904 -29.53 7.84 -34.51
N PRO A 905 -28.40 8.02 -35.17
CA PRO A 905 -28.07 9.26 -35.87
C PRO A 905 -29.14 9.74 -36.83
N ALA A 906 -29.84 8.82 -37.52
CA ALA A 906 -30.94 9.15 -38.43
C ALA A 906 -32.17 9.70 -37.69
N LEU A 907 -32.46 9.15 -36.51
CA LEU A 907 -33.54 9.63 -35.62
C LEU A 907 -33.14 10.95 -34.97
N ALA A 908 -31.90 11.10 -34.51
CA ALA A 908 -31.37 12.33 -33.95
C ALA A 908 -31.45 13.50 -34.92
N GLY A 909 -31.22 13.24 -36.23
CA GLY A 909 -31.39 14.24 -37.31
C GLY A 909 -32.82 14.74 -37.53
N GLN A 910 -33.82 13.97 -37.07
CA GLN A 910 -35.25 14.32 -37.18
C GLN A 910 -35.77 15.15 -36.00
N VAL A 911 -35.06 15.21 -34.90
CA VAL A 911 -35.47 15.98 -33.71
C VAL A 911 -35.56 17.44 -34.03
N ALA A 912 -36.78 18.02 -34.00
CA ALA A 912 -37.07 19.41 -34.23
C ALA A 912 -37.28 20.20 -32.94
N ALA A 913 -37.82 19.56 -31.90
CA ALA A 913 -38.03 20.17 -30.61
C ALA A 913 -37.91 19.14 -29.45
N LEU A 914 -37.47 19.66 -28.31
CA LEU A 914 -37.49 19.02 -27.02
C LEU A 914 -38.47 19.76 -26.09
N ARG A 915 -39.38 19.04 -25.43
CA ARG A 915 -40.36 19.63 -24.51
C ARG A 915 -40.18 19.01 -23.14
N LEU A 916 -40.03 19.82 -22.11
CA LEU A 916 -39.95 19.46 -20.70
C LEU A 916 -41.25 19.86 -20.00
N ASN A 917 -41.96 18.89 -19.43
CA ASN A 917 -43.17 19.08 -18.63
C ASN A 917 -42.91 18.66 -17.19
N GLY A 918 -43.62 19.24 -16.21
CA GLY A 918 -43.55 18.86 -14.81
C GLY A 918 -44.59 19.52 -13.94
N PRO A 919 -44.74 19.10 -12.69
CA PRO A 919 -45.73 19.63 -11.76
C PRO A 919 -45.46 21.10 -11.40
N GLY A 920 -46.53 21.91 -11.23
CA GLY A 920 -46.42 23.31 -10.80
C GLY A 920 -45.89 24.27 -11.85
N ALA A 921 -45.47 23.84 -13.02
CA ALA A 921 -45.02 24.72 -14.09
C ALA A 921 -46.19 25.13 -14.99
N PRO A 922 -46.51 26.42 -15.12
CA PRO A 922 -47.60 26.91 -15.97
C PRO A 922 -47.39 26.69 -17.46
N LEU A 923 -46.14 26.53 -17.89
CA LEU A 923 -45.76 26.34 -19.29
C LEU A 923 -44.61 25.33 -19.36
N ALA A 924 -44.64 24.44 -20.37
CA ALA A 924 -43.53 23.55 -20.68
C ALA A 924 -42.31 24.35 -21.16
N ALA A 925 -41.12 23.98 -20.71
CA ALA A 925 -39.90 24.50 -21.34
C ALA A 925 -39.69 23.82 -22.69
N VAL A 926 -39.41 24.57 -23.74
CA VAL A 926 -39.22 24.04 -25.10
C VAL A 926 -37.90 24.53 -25.67
N ALA A 927 -37.06 23.61 -26.12
CA ALA A 927 -35.94 23.88 -26.98
C ALA A 927 -36.30 23.48 -28.41
N GLN A 928 -36.03 24.36 -29.37
CA GLN A 928 -36.31 24.16 -30.80
C GLN A 928 -35.03 24.32 -31.61
N SER A 929 -34.92 23.57 -32.69
CA SER A 929 -33.86 23.76 -33.66
C SER A 929 -33.93 25.16 -34.26
N ARG A 930 -32.83 25.90 -34.20
CA ARG A 930 -32.71 27.26 -34.77
C ARG A 930 -32.17 27.27 -36.20
N GLY A 931 -31.73 26.14 -36.70
CA GLY A 931 -31.16 25.99 -38.05
C GLY A 931 -32.19 25.54 -39.08
N ASP A 932 -31.98 25.96 -40.37
CA ASP A 932 -32.75 25.44 -41.50
C ASP A 932 -32.39 23.97 -41.74
N LEU A 933 -33.36 23.11 -41.64
CA LEU A 933 -33.20 21.62 -41.80
C LEU A 933 -32.61 21.21 -43.16
N LYS A 934 -32.66 22.09 -44.15
CA LYS A 934 -32.23 21.86 -45.52
C LYS A 934 -30.87 22.43 -45.89
N ARG A 935 -30.30 23.35 -45.08
CA ARG A 935 -28.95 23.89 -45.29
C ARG A 935 -27.99 23.15 -44.39
N GLY A 936 -27.04 22.40 -44.98
CA GLY A 936 -25.88 21.92 -44.25
C GLY A 936 -25.22 23.10 -43.52
N VAL A 937 -24.87 22.94 -42.25
CA VAL A 937 -24.24 24.00 -41.46
C VAL A 937 -22.92 24.37 -42.14
N SER A 938 -22.70 25.68 -42.36
CA SER A 938 -21.41 26.17 -42.86
C SER A 938 -20.28 25.75 -41.98
N THR A 939 -19.26 25.12 -42.57
CA THR A 939 -18.04 24.77 -41.83
C THR A 939 -17.37 25.96 -41.15
N ASP A 940 -17.72 27.19 -41.51
CA ASP A 940 -17.12 28.43 -41.01
C ASP A 940 -17.94 29.11 -39.91
N ALA A 941 -18.88 28.39 -39.28
CA ALA A 941 -19.73 28.93 -38.22
C ALA A 941 -18.96 29.37 -36.96
N VAL A 942 -17.78 28.80 -36.69
CA VAL A 942 -16.93 29.17 -35.53
C VAL A 942 -15.53 29.54 -36.04
N THR A 943 -15.07 30.72 -35.70
CA THR A 943 -13.70 31.17 -35.98
C THR A 943 -12.82 31.02 -34.74
N LEU A 944 -11.58 30.54 -34.92
CA LEU A 944 -10.58 30.39 -33.90
C LEU A 944 -9.38 31.26 -34.17
N ARG A 945 -8.99 32.08 -33.18
CA ARG A 945 -7.81 32.96 -33.29
C ARG A 945 -6.93 32.84 -32.06
N ARG A 946 -5.61 32.71 -32.25
CA ARG A 946 -4.63 32.70 -31.19
C ARG A 946 -4.44 34.14 -30.65
N GLU A 947 -4.60 34.30 -29.33
CA GLU A 947 -4.36 35.57 -28.65
C GLU A 947 -3.53 35.32 -27.38
N GLY A 948 -2.20 35.48 -27.49
CA GLY A 948 -1.27 35.17 -26.44
C GLY A 948 -1.26 33.67 -26.07
N ASP A 949 -1.49 33.33 -24.80
CA ASP A 949 -1.60 31.95 -24.28
C ASP A 949 -2.95 31.28 -24.54
N GLY A 950 -3.92 32.06 -25.06
CA GLY A 950 -5.29 31.61 -25.28
C GLY A 950 -5.70 31.56 -26.74
N VAL A 951 -6.89 31.05 -26.95
CA VAL A 951 -7.61 30.98 -28.21
C VAL A 951 -8.97 31.61 -28.01
N THR A 952 -9.25 32.64 -28.82
CA THR A 952 -10.57 33.27 -28.85
C THR A 952 -11.42 32.58 -29.91
N LEU A 953 -12.61 32.12 -29.48
CA LEU A 953 -13.65 31.57 -30.32
C LEU A 953 -14.69 32.69 -30.59
N GLN A 954 -15.20 32.79 -31.82
CA GLN A 954 -16.32 33.67 -32.17
C GLN A 954 -17.28 32.95 -33.11
N TRP A 955 -18.59 33.07 -32.81
CA TRP A 955 -19.67 32.47 -33.59
C TRP A 955 -20.98 33.25 -33.42
N ASP A 956 -21.98 32.89 -34.19
CA ASP A 956 -23.34 33.46 -34.05
C ASP A 956 -24.11 32.67 -32.98
N ALA A 957 -24.24 33.23 -31.75
CA ALA A 957 -24.98 32.60 -30.64
C ALA A 957 -26.49 32.51 -30.88
N ALA A 958 -27.05 33.30 -31.79
CA ALA A 958 -28.46 33.21 -32.13
C ALA A 958 -28.76 31.94 -32.93
N ALA A 959 -27.85 31.57 -33.81
CA ALA A 959 -27.92 30.31 -34.56
C ALA A 959 -27.38 29.12 -33.77
N HIS A 960 -26.34 29.33 -33.00
CA HIS A 960 -25.60 28.28 -32.26
C HIS A 960 -25.43 28.62 -30.78
N PRO A 961 -26.40 28.30 -29.94
CA PRO A 961 -26.42 28.70 -28.53
C PRO A 961 -25.34 28.01 -27.66
N LEU A 962 -24.71 26.95 -28.14
CA LEU A 962 -23.67 26.21 -27.41
C LEU A 962 -22.61 25.65 -28.38
N VAL A 963 -21.35 25.84 -27.99
CA VAL A 963 -20.20 25.19 -28.62
C VAL A 963 -19.42 24.41 -27.56
N VAL A 964 -19.34 23.10 -27.70
CA VAL A 964 -18.49 22.24 -26.84
C VAL A 964 -17.09 22.21 -27.45
N VAL A 965 -16.08 22.55 -26.69
CA VAL A 965 -14.68 22.60 -27.12
C VAL A 965 -13.91 21.46 -26.48
N ARG A 966 -13.27 20.63 -27.29
CA ARG A 966 -12.50 19.49 -26.80
C ARG A 966 -11.05 19.50 -27.29
N ASP A 967 -10.19 18.89 -26.48
CA ASP A 967 -8.83 18.54 -26.87
C ASP A 967 -8.88 17.44 -27.95
N PRO A 968 -8.25 17.63 -29.10
CA PRO A 968 -8.32 16.66 -30.21
C PRO A 968 -7.53 15.37 -29.94
N ASP A 969 -6.62 15.37 -28.97
CA ASP A 969 -5.74 14.24 -28.65
C ASP A 969 -6.32 13.39 -27.52
N THR A 970 -6.81 14.01 -26.44
CA THR A 970 -7.36 13.32 -25.28
C THR A 970 -8.87 13.16 -25.32
N GLY A 971 -9.58 14.03 -26.06
CA GLY A 971 -11.03 14.13 -26.07
C GLY A 971 -11.63 14.85 -24.86
N GLU A 972 -10.80 15.35 -23.95
CA GLU A 972 -11.23 16.09 -22.76
C GLU A 972 -11.93 17.40 -23.13
N VAL A 973 -12.96 17.78 -22.37
CA VAL A 973 -13.73 19.00 -22.58
C VAL A 973 -12.98 20.19 -21.99
N LEU A 974 -12.58 21.13 -22.84
CA LEU A 974 -11.86 22.33 -22.45
C LEU A 974 -12.79 23.51 -22.12
N SER A 975 -13.99 23.51 -22.67
CA SER A 975 -15.01 24.54 -22.42
C SER A 975 -16.38 24.14 -22.96
N LEU A 976 -17.43 24.64 -22.32
CA LEU A 976 -18.82 24.64 -22.77
C LEU A 976 -19.20 26.10 -23.10
N ALA A 977 -18.83 26.55 -24.30
CA ALA A 977 -18.86 27.94 -24.67
C ALA A 977 -20.27 28.41 -25.11
N ARG A 978 -20.69 29.59 -24.63
CA ARG A 978 -22.02 30.20 -24.91
C ARG A 978 -21.83 31.67 -25.31
N GLU A 979 -22.91 32.35 -25.69
CA GLU A 979 -22.96 33.80 -25.91
C GLU A 979 -22.09 34.31 -27.09
N GLY A 980 -21.72 33.46 -28.02
CA GLY A 980 -21.08 33.85 -29.26
C GLY A 980 -19.60 34.20 -29.20
N ARG A 981 -19.03 34.27 -28.02
CA ARG A 981 -17.59 34.51 -27.81
C ARG A 981 -17.08 33.76 -26.57
N ALA A 982 -15.93 33.12 -26.70
CA ALA A 982 -15.22 32.50 -25.58
C ALA A 982 -13.71 32.64 -25.76
N ARG A 983 -12.97 32.72 -24.63
CA ARG A 983 -11.51 32.64 -24.64
C ARG A 983 -11.08 31.50 -23.76
N ILE A 984 -10.42 30.52 -24.32
CA ILE A 984 -9.87 29.34 -23.59
C ILE A 984 -8.34 29.39 -23.60
N VAL A 985 -7.72 28.84 -22.58
CA VAL A 985 -6.25 28.72 -22.47
C VAL A 985 -5.86 27.35 -22.95
N THR A 986 -5.11 27.26 -24.05
CA THR A 986 -4.61 25.99 -24.58
C THR A 986 -3.43 26.23 -25.52
N ALA A 987 -2.46 25.32 -25.51
CA ALA A 987 -1.31 25.33 -26.41
C ALA A 987 -1.57 24.61 -27.75
N LYS A 988 -2.71 23.93 -27.89
CA LYS A 988 -3.04 23.13 -29.10
C LYS A 988 -3.09 23.97 -30.37
N ALA A 989 -2.74 23.34 -31.47
CA ALA A 989 -2.79 23.98 -32.81
C ALA A 989 -4.17 23.87 -33.49
N GLN A 990 -4.98 22.91 -33.00
CA GLN A 990 -6.34 22.66 -33.48
C GLN A 990 -7.23 22.24 -32.32
N LEU A 991 -8.56 22.32 -32.51
CA LEU A 991 -9.55 21.93 -31.52
C LEU A 991 -10.68 21.16 -32.20
N ASP A 992 -11.28 20.25 -31.45
CA ASP A 992 -12.52 19.57 -31.83
C ASP A 992 -13.70 20.37 -31.24
N LEU A 993 -14.62 20.75 -32.10
CA LEU A 993 -15.79 21.54 -31.75
C LEU A 993 -17.06 20.76 -32.04
N GLU A 994 -18.00 20.74 -31.07
CA GLU A 994 -19.38 20.28 -31.29
C GLU A 994 -20.27 21.50 -31.21
N VAL A 995 -20.90 21.86 -32.31
CA VAL A 995 -21.67 23.10 -32.49
C VAL A 995 -23.15 22.79 -32.51
N SER A 996 -23.92 23.28 -31.51
CA SER A 996 -25.34 22.99 -31.33
C SER A 996 -26.22 24.12 -31.95
N ASP A 997 -27.30 23.73 -32.61
CA ASP A 997 -28.40 24.64 -33.03
C ASP A 997 -29.51 24.77 -31.96
N GLY A 998 -29.28 24.18 -30.78
CA GLY A 998 -30.22 24.12 -29.67
C GLY A 998 -30.84 22.75 -29.47
N VAL A 999 -30.86 21.88 -30.44
CA VAL A 999 -31.43 20.53 -30.40
C VAL A 999 -30.53 19.52 -31.12
N ARG A 1000 -29.94 19.93 -32.22
CA ARG A 1000 -29.01 19.13 -33.04
C ARG A 1000 -27.63 19.74 -33.00
N SER A 1001 -26.61 18.95 -33.29
CA SER A 1001 -25.25 19.47 -33.42
C SER A 1001 -24.46 18.77 -34.52
N TYR A 1002 -23.30 19.34 -34.81
CA TYR A 1002 -22.32 18.75 -35.73
C TYR A 1002 -20.92 18.97 -35.20
N GLY A 1003 -20.10 17.90 -35.36
CA GLY A 1003 -18.71 17.95 -34.97
C GLY A 1003 -17.81 18.45 -36.09
N VAL A 1004 -16.84 19.33 -35.76
CA VAL A 1004 -15.83 19.81 -36.71
C VAL A 1004 -14.47 19.99 -36.03
N ARG A 1005 -13.41 19.53 -36.67
CA ARG A 1005 -12.03 19.83 -36.25
C ARG A 1005 -11.57 21.11 -36.92
N ARG A 1006 -11.03 22.06 -36.15
CA ARG A 1006 -10.61 23.38 -36.60
C ARG A 1006 -9.17 23.69 -36.21
N ALA A 1007 -8.39 24.13 -37.18
CA ALA A 1007 -7.10 24.74 -36.97
C ALA A 1007 -7.26 26.18 -36.40
N ILE A 1008 -6.37 26.54 -35.49
CA ILE A 1008 -6.34 27.84 -34.86
C ILE A 1008 -5.52 28.77 -35.75
N SER A 1009 -6.16 29.83 -36.24
CA SER A 1009 -5.48 30.91 -37.00
C SER A 1009 -4.58 31.75 -36.07
N ARG A 1010 -3.48 32.24 -36.63
CA ARG A 1010 -2.54 33.14 -35.89
C ARG A 1010 -3.13 34.54 -35.74
#